data_5044e504dc074c432b595a404c50429b
#
_entry.id   5044e504dc074c432b595a404c50429b
#
_cell.length_a   1.000
_cell.length_b   1.000
_cell.length_c   1.000
_cell.angle_alpha   90.00
_cell.angle_beta   90.00
_cell.angle_gamma   90.00
#
_symmetry.space_group_name_H-M   'P 1'
#
loop_
_entity.id
_entity.type
_entity.pdbx_description
1 polymer ?
#
loop_
_entity_poly.entity_id
_entity_poly.type
_entity_poly.pdbx_seq_one_letter_code
_entity_poly.pdbx_strand_id
1 'polypeptide(L)'
;MAPKAKGMPAVPRAPIFRLMLKRSLLALPAIAGAALLATRLVPGSLPDGSTLLPSGWRIRPAGRVVPVGTLPLNLVTLSDGSVIVTNDGYGQNSLMRIDPVRARVVWRVPLPAAWLGLARTGRDWRDTVWASGGPTNRVYRFAWQGGAAWLRDSMALADSGAKVYPAGLALLPRQGLVAVVGNLSDSVYFIDTATLERRGAVAVGHRPYTTVTDGSSLYVSDWGDSTVSVIDLSVSPPVRRSALFVGPHPSALVLHGSELLVALAGANGVARVDLATGHVREQLSVSLAPNAPPGSDPNALALSPDGHTLYVAMAGSNAVAVVRLGAKAMRVAGLIPAGWYPTALAASADGRTLYVANGKGNGSGANADGTYIGNVIAGSVSIIPVPDSAGLRRYTSQVYALSPFSNARLRPTIRPSERPPELKHVVYIIRENRTYDQVLGDVARGNGDARLAIFDNGVTPNAHAIARRWVLFDNFYVNGEVSADGHEWTDRGLASDYNEKTWPQIYSNRRAWDLTSGEDLANPGGAYLWDAALRHGLWVVNFGEMTESDEGDSAAARPVRTNIPGLKDITVTNYPGFVLSVADTTRARLFGDSVASWDLQGRFPDLTILWLPRDHTLGRQASRPTPRAMVADNDLALGLIVERLSESPAWPSLAAFVLEDDAQNGPDHVDAHRSVLLVASPYARRDAVDSTFYTTASVLRTIEEILGLAPLSQYDAAATPLWSAFMWRPDSTTFSHLPSTWPLTELNPSAFRSRIPVSDLAEADEADEMELNREIWESVHPGSAPPPVRQSWVIGERRTAR
;
A
#
# COMPACT_ATOMS: atom_id res chain seq x y z
N MET A 1 80.59 -13.81 -5.59
CA MET A 1 81.37 -12.54 -5.55
C MET A 1 80.51 -11.45 -4.91
N ALA A 2 80.72 -11.13 -3.62
CA ALA A 2 80.29 -9.87 -3.01
C ALA A 2 81.26 -8.78 -3.39
N PRO A 3 80.91 -7.50 -3.34
CA PRO A 3 81.33 -6.76 -2.17
C PRO A 3 80.41 -5.65 -1.69
N LYS A 4 80.38 -5.55 -0.40
CA LYS A 4 80.85 -4.45 0.48
C LYS A 4 79.88 -3.28 0.78
N ALA A 5 79.61 -3.23 2.03
CA ALA A 5 78.98 -2.19 2.76
C ALA A 5 79.88 -0.91 2.89
N LYS A 6 79.18 0.26 3.11
CA LYS A 6 79.63 1.49 3.82
C LYS A 6 78.38 2.27 4.02
N GLY A 7 78.06 2.82 5.17
CA GLY A 7 78.65 3.23 6.39
C GLY A 7 77.77 4.35 6.95
N MET A 8 77.22 4.17 8.13
CA MET A 8 76.52 5.21 8.90
C MET A 8 77.46 6.31 9.31
N PRO A 9 76.95 7.50 9.65
CA PRO A 9 77.30 8.09 10.88
C PRO A 9 76.12 8.56 11.76
N ALA A 10 76.50 8.72 13.01
CA ALA A 10 75.78 8.72 14.24
C ALA A 10 74.94 9.95 14.59
N VAL A 11 73.99 9.69 15.52
CA VAL A 11 73.13 10.57 16.31
C VAL A 11 73.90 11.47 17.25
N PRO A 12 73.37 12.66 17.62
CA PRO A 12 73.48 13.14 19.01
C PRO A 12 72.13 13.21 19.73
N ARG A 13 72.17 12.76 20.98
CA ARG A 13 71.10 12.80 21.98
C ARG A 13 71.00 14.17 22.69
N ALA A 14 69.73 14.42 23.08
CA ALA A 14 69.26 14.96 24.40
C ALA A 14 68.75 16.40 24.35
N PRO A 15 68.06 16.87 25.37
CA PRO A 15 66.87 16.36 26.05
C PRO A 15 65.75 17.47 26.12
N ILE A 16 64.59 17.20 26.53
CA ILE A 16 63.61 18.05 27.23
C ILE A 16 62.21 17.51 26.97
N PHE A 17 61.73 16.63 27.82
CA PHE A 17 60.30 16.34 27.93
C PHE A 17 59.95 16.11 29.39
N ARG A 18 59.73 17.22 30.08
CA ARG A 18 58.96 17.23 31.34
C ARG A 18 58.28 18.57 31.44
N LEU A 19 57.09 18.69 30.85
CA LEU A 19 56.03 19.62 31.29
C LEU A 19 54.92 19.66 30.27
N MET A 20 54.11 18.64 30.14
CA MET A 20 52.76 18.71 29.58
C MET A 20 51.99 17.41 29.82
N LEU A 21 51.81 17.05 31.08
CA LEU A 21 50.95 15.91 31.45
C LEU A 21 50.04 16.31 32.62
N LYS A 22 49.35 17.43 32.51
CA LYS A 22 48.31 17.82 33.49
C LYS A 22 47.12 18.59 32.89
N ARG A 23 46.87 18.56 31.58
CA ARG A 23 45.67 19.19 30.98
C ARG A 23 44.87 18.32 29.99
N SER A 24 45.11 17.02 29.92
CA SER A 24 44.39 16.14 28.97
C SER A 24 43.47 15.12 29.64
N LEU A 25 43.16 15.26 30.92
CA LEU A 25 42.29 14.29 31.65
C LEU A 25 40.89 14.84 32.00
N LEU A 26 40.48 15.98 31.44
CA LEU A 26 39.14 16.56 31.66
C LEU A 26 38.32 16.72 30.38
N ALA A 27 38.79 16.24 29.23
CA ALA A 27 38.07 16.31 27.97
C ALA A 27 37.50 14.96 27.48
N LEU A 28 37.74 13.86 28.16
CA LEU A 28 37.24 12.52 27.74
C LEU A 28 35.84 12.11 28.25
N PRO A 29 35.22 12.73 29.27
CA PRO A 29 33.80 12.43 29.57
C PRO A 29 32.79 13.20 28.74
N ALA A 30 33.18 14.29 28.05
CA ALA A 30 32.24 15.11 27.25
C ALA A 30 32.02 14.59 25.82
N ILE A 31 32.94 13.75 25.30
CA ILE A 31 32.80 13.14 23.99
C ILE A 31 32.10 11.77 24.06
N ALA A 32 32.15 11.10 25.20
CA ALA A 32 31.41 9.82 25.41
C ALA A 32 29.91 10.03 25.74
N GLY A 33 29.50 11.26 26.10
CA GLY A 33 28.09 11.58 26.36
C GLY A 33 27.31 12.13 25.16
N ALA A 34 27.97 12.46 24.05
CA ALA A 34 27.32 12.99 22.85
C ALA A 34 27.08 11.94 21.74
N ALA A 35 27.44 10.68 21.96
CA ALA A 35 27.37 9.62 20.95
C ALA A 35 26.22 8.61 21.16
N LEU A 36 25.23 8.90 22.00
CA LEU A 36 24.13 7.97 22.31
C LEU A 36 22.77 8.68 22.50
N LEU A 37 22.44 9.56 21.57
CA LEU A 37 21.06 9.86 21.22
C LEU A 37 20.97 9.70 19.71
N ALA A 38 21.14 8.48 19.21
CA ALA A 38 20.57 8.10 17.93
C ALA A 38 19.06 8.31 18.10
N THR A 39 18.56 9.43 17.61
CA THR A 39 17.11 9.69 17.60
C THR A 39 16.46 8.51 16.91
N ARG A 40 15.57 7.80 17.60
CA ARG A 40 14.79 6.70 17.06
C ARG A 40 14.11 7.19 15.78
N LEU A 41 14.31 6.46 14.68
CA LEU A 41 13.68 6.78 13.41
C LEU A 41 12.21 6.32 13.46
N VAL A 42 11.28 7.25 13.33
CA VAL A 42 9.83 6.97 13.28
C VAL A 42 9.19 7.71 12.12
N PRO A 43 8.04 7.26 11.57
CA PRO A 43 7.32 8.01 10.53
C PRO A 43 7.04 9.44 10.95
N GLY A 44 6.98 10.34 9.95
CA GLY A 44 6.71 11.76 10.17
C GLY A 44 7.85 12.67 9.75
N SER A 45 7.77 13.94 10.18
CA SER A 45 8.71 14.99 9.75
C SER A 45 10.11 14.78 10.34
N LEU A 46 11.12 14.84 9.47
CA LEU A 46 12.53 14.72 9.82
C LEU A 46 13.23 16.10 9.91
N PRO A 47 14.35 16.21 10.65
CA PRO A 47 15.09 17.48 10.81
C PRO A 47 15.59 18.10 9.49
N ASP A 48 15.78 17.30 8.44
CA ASP A 48 16.20 17.79 7.12
C ASP A 48 15.04 18.31 6.26
N GLY A 49 13.82 18.37 6.81
CA GLY A 49 12.62 18.84 6.14
C GLY A 49 11.99 17.81 5.20
N SER A 50 12.44 16.55 5.20
CA SER A 50 11.74 15.45 4.58
C SER A 50 10.73 14.80 5.54
N THR A 51 9.81 14.03 5.01
CA THR A 51 8.91 13.17 5.80
C THR A 51 9.28 11.71 5.54
N LEU A 52 9.44 10.93 6.61
CA LEU A 52 9.56 9.47 6.55
C LEU A 52 8.17 8.88 6.51
N LEU A 53 7.91 8.04 5.52
CA LEU A 53 6.66 7.30 5.37
C LEU A 53 6.72 5.96 6.13
N PRO A 54 5.57 5.37 6.50
CA PRO A 54 5.52 4.04 7.11
C PRO A 54 6.23 2.97 6.29
N SER A 55 6.24 3.10 4.96
CA SER A 55 6.95 2.21 4.03
C SER A 55 8.50 2.34 4.05
N GLY A 56 9.05 3.25 4.87
CA GLY A 56 10.49 3.53 4.90
C GLY A 56 11.00 4.45 3.78
N TRP A 57 10.14 4.86 2.85
CA TRP A 57 10.46 5.86 1.84
C TRP A 57 10.41 7.26 2.44
N ARG A 58 11.12 8.19 1.83
CA ARG A 58 11.16 9.58 2.29
C ARG A 58 10.68 10.50 1.17
N ILE A 59 9.87 11.49 1.53
CA ILE A 59 9.35 12.48 0.60
C ILE A 59 9.73 13.89 1.03
N ARG A 60 9.87 14.77 0.04
CA ARG A 60 9.95 16.22 0.18
C ARG A 60 9.47 16.83 -1.14
N PRO A 61 8.16 17.04 -1.30
CA PRO A 61 7.55 17.47 -2.56
C PRO A 61 8.14 18.79 -3.06
N ALA A 62 8.30 18.92 -4.38
CA ALA A 62 8.68 20.17 -5.02
C ALA A 62 7.51 21.16 -5.05
N GLY A 63 7.85 22.44 -5.12
CA GLY A 63 6.87 23.52 -5.26
C GLY A 63 6.10 23.84 -3.99
N ARG A 64 4.87 24.35 -4.17
CA ARG A 64 3.93 24.64 -3.07
C ARG A 64 2.89 23.54 -2.99
N VAL A 65 2.62 23.04 -1.79
CA VAL A 65 1.68 21.96 -1.54
C VAL A 65 0.38 22.54 -1.00
N VAL A 66 -0.74 22.20 -1.64
CA VAL A 66 -2.10 22.57 -1.23
C VAL A 66 -2.78 21.31 -0.74
N PRO A 67 -3.14 21.22 0.56
CA PRO A 67 -3.95 20.13 1.07
C PRO A 67 -5.32 20.11 0.40
N VAL A 68 -5.82 18.90 0.10
CA VAL A 68 -7.16 18.65 -0.47
C VAL A 68 -7.89 17.57 0.33
N GLY A 69 -8.90 16.92 -0.22
CA GLY A 69 -9.57 15.78 0.43
C GLY A 69 -8.72 14.50 0.40
N THR A 70 -9.37 13.39 0.66
CA THR A 70 -8.72 12.08 0.60
C THR A 70 -8.66 11.58 -0.84
N LEU A 71 -7.56 10.94 -1.22
CA LEU A 71 -7.27 10.30 -2.51
C LEU A 71 -7.71 11.15 -3.73
N PRO A 72 -7.05 12.29 -4.03
CA PRO A 72 -7.28 12.99 -5.29
C PRO A 72 -6.77 12.12 -6.46
N LEU A 73 -7.67 11.70 -7.38
CA LEU A 73 -7.34 10.79 -8.49
C LEU A 73 -7.20 11.49 -9.84
N ASN A 74 -7.82 12.65 -10.03
CA ASN A 74 -7.71 13.37 -11.30
C ASN A 74 -7.73 14.88 -11.12
N LEU A 75 -7.15 15.60 -12.09
CA LEU A 75 -7.16 17.06 -12.10
C LEU A 75 -7.19 17.60 -13.54
N VAL A 76 -7.85 18.74 -13.71
CA VAL A 76 -7.90 19.48 -14.99
C VAL A 76 -7.66 20.96 -14.75
N THR A 77 -6.95 21.61 -15.70
CA THR A 77 -6.76 23.06 -15.69
C THR A 77 -7.94 23.75 -16.36
N LEU A 78 -8.39 24.87 -15.81
CA LEU A 78 -9.41 25.71 -16.41
C LEU A 78 -8.79 26.83 -17.28
N SER A 79 -9.62 27.51 -18.08
CA SER A 79 -9.18 28.60 -18.96
C SER A 79 -8.61 29.81 -18.20
N ASP A 80 -9.05 30.01 -16.95
CA ASP A 80 -8.55 31.07 -16.06
C ASP A 80 -7.27 30.70 -15.29
N GLY A 81 -6.70 29.53 -15.58
CA GLY A 81 -5.49 28.99 -14.93
C GLY A 81 -5.73 28.31 -13.60
N SER A 82 -6.95 28.29 -13.06
CA SER A 82 -7.28 27.52 -11.88
C SER A 82 -7.32 25.99 -12.16
N VAL A 83 -7.28 25.19 -11.11
CA VAL A 83 -7.28 23.72 -11.21
C VAL A 83 -8.50 23.15 -10.51
N ILE A 84 -9.21 22.26 -11.16
CA ILE A 84 -10.21 21.38 -10.54
C ILE A 84 -9.53 20.05 -10.22
N VAL A 85 -9.79 19.54 -9.02
CA VAL A 85 -9.34 18.23 -8.55
C VAL A 85 -10.52 17.45 -7.98
N THR A 86 -10.57 16.14 -8.28
CA THR A 86 -11.48 15.20 -7.62
C THR A 86 -10.84 14.72 -6.31
N ASN A 87 -11.68 14.38 -5.33
CA ASN A 87 -11.28 13.68 -4.11
C ASN A 87 -12.18 12.45 -4.01
N ASP A 88 -11.58 11.30 -4.22
CA ASP A 88 -12.26 10.04 -4.52
C ASP A 88 -12.06 9.01 -3.41
N GLY A 89 -11.45 9.40 -2.27
CA GLY A 89 -11.05 8.51 -1.20
C GLY A 89 -12.14 8.22 -0.17
N TYR A 90 -11.69 7.74 0.99
CA TYR A 90 -12.54 7.31 2.10
C TYR A 90 -13.45 8.42 2.62
N GLY A 91 -12.93 9.64 2.79
CA GLY A 91 -13.72 10.79 3.25
C GLY A 91 -14.79 11.24 2.25
N GLN A 92 -15.47 12.35 2.55
CA GLN A 92 -16.48 12.93 1.66
C GLN A 92 -15.92 13.23 0.28
N ASN A 93 -16.35 12.48 -0.73
CA ASN A 93 -15.96 12.75 -2.12
C ASN A 93 -16.41 14.16 -2.55
N SER A 94 -15.60 14.80 -3.39
CA SER A 94 -15.86 16.20 -3.79
C SER A 94 -15.09 16.60 -5.02
N LEU A 95 -15.56 17.65 -5.70
CA LEU A 95 -14.73 18.50 -6.54
C LEU A 95 -14.22 19.68 -5.74
N MET A 96 -12.93 20.00 -5.87
CA MET A 96 -12.34 21.22 -5.31
C MET A 96 -11.70 22.05 -6.41
N ARG A 97 -11.82 23.38 -6.29
CA ARG A 97 -11.10 24.33 -7.15
C ARG A 97 -9.95 24.93 -6.37
N ILE A 98 -8.79 24.94 -6.98
CA ILE A 98 -7.55 25.49 -6.44
C ILE A 98 -7.20 26.77 -7.22
N ASP A 99 -6.95 27.86 -6.49
CA ASP A 99 -6.26 29.05 -7.00
C ASP A 99 -4.74 28.81 -6.94
N PRO A 100 -4.08 28.57 -8.09
CA PRO A 100 -2.66 28.24 -8.06
C PRO A 100 -1.76 29.43 -7.69
N VAL A 101 -2.23 30.67 -7.89
CA VAL A 101 -1.47 31.87 -7.51
C VAL A 101 -1.42 32.03 -6.00
N ARG A 102 -2.56 31.84 -5.33
CA ARG A 102 -2.66 31.90 -3.87
C ARG A 102 -2.34 30.58 -3.16
N ALA A 103 -2.20 29.48 -3.91
CA ALA A 103 -2.00 28.12 -3.43
C ALA A 103 -3.01 27.72 -2.34
N ARG A 104 -4.29 27.82 -2.67
CA ARG A 104 -5.38 27.47 -1.74
C ARG A 104 -6.61 26.97 -2.48
N VAL A 105 -7.38 26.13 -1.79
CA VAL A 105 -8.74 25.77 -2.21
C VAL A 105 -9.65 26.99 -2.08
N VAL A 106 -10.39 27.31 -3.13
CA VAL A 106 -11.31 28.47 -3.19
C VAL A 106 -12.77 28.07 -3.08
N TRP A 107 -13.11 26.83 -3.44
CA TRP A 107 -14.41 26.24 -3.15
C TRP A 107 -14.36 24.71 -3.20
N ARG A 108 -15.40 24.09 -2.67
CA ARG A 108 -15.63 22.64 -2.64
C ARG A 108 -17.10 22.35 -2.94
N VAL A 109 -17.35 21.34 -3.77
CA VAL A 109 -18.70 20.80 -4.04
C VAL A 109 -18.67 19.31 -3.67
N PRO A 110 -19.50 18.88 -2.70
CA PRO A 110 -19.57 17.47 -2.33
C PRO A 110 -20.20 16.64 -3.44
N LEU A 111 -19.75 15.37 -3.53
CA LEU A 111 -20.27 14.34 -4.43
C LEU A 111 -20.73 13.13 -3.61
N PRO A 112 -21.75 12.41 -4.07
CA PRO A 112 -22.09 11.11 -3.48
C PRO A 112 -20.93 10.10 -3.57
N ALA A 113 -20.29 10.02 -4.73
CA ALA A 113 -19.05 9.31 -4.98
C ALA A 113 -18.37 9.85 -6.25
N ALA A 114 -17.08 9.60 -6.39
CA ALA A 114 -16.29 9.90 -7.61
C ALA A 114 -15.23 8.81 -7.80
N TRP A 115 -14.80 8.59 -9.05
CA TRP A 115 -13.66 7.72 -9.35
C TRP A 115 -13.07 8.00 -10.74
N LEU A 116 -11.77 8.28 -10.82
CA LEU A 116 -10.91 8.47 -11.99
C LEU A 116 -11.36 9.53 -13.02
N GLY A 117 -12.59 9.46 -13.50
CA GLY A 117 -13.00 10.22 -14.68
C GLY A 117 -13.25 11.69 -14.37
N LEU A 118 -12.56 12.59 -15.08
CA LEU A 118 -12.75 14.03 -15.02
C LEU A 118 -12.49 14.63 -16.40
N ALA A 119 -13.48 15.31 -16.97
CA ALA A 119 -13.35 15.98 -18.26
C ALA A 119 -14.04 17.34 -18.27
N ARG A 120 -13.59 18.29 -19.11
CA ARG A 120 -14.20 19.62 -19.22
C ARG A 120 -14.54 19.99 -20.66
N THR A 121 -15.63 20.73 -20.82
CA THR A 121 -15.99 21.43 -22.07
C THR A 121 -15.79 22.92 -21.94
N GLY A 122 -15.54 23.61 -23.04
CA GLY A 122 -15.55 25.07 -23.10
C GLY A 122 -14.16 25.73 -23.05
N ARG A 123 -14.14 27.02 -23.35
CA ARG A 123 -12.93 27.85 -23.35
C ARG A 123 -13.00 29.01 -22.35
N ASP A 124 -14.13 29.19 -21.65
CA ASP A 124 -14.43 30.34 -20.80
C ASP A 124 -15.06 29.93 -19.46
N TRP A 125 -15.46 30.93 -18.64
CA TRP A 125 -16.17 30.78 -17.39
C TRP A 125 -17.51 29.99 -17.45
N ARG A 126 -17.90 29.53 -18.67
CA ARG A 126 -19.04 28.63 -18.93
C ARG A 126 -18.61 27.16 -19.07
N ASP A 127 -17.41 26.85 -18.65
CA ASP A 127 -16.94 25.46 -18.69
C ASP A 127 -17.91 24.54 -17.98
N THR A 128 -18.19 23.40 -18.57
CA THR A 128 -18.92 22.30 -17.90
C THR A 128 -17.89 21.24 -17.54
N VAL A 129 -17.93 20.76 -16.31
CA VAL A 129 -17.09 19.64 -15.85
C VAL A 129 -17.94 18.41 -15.69
N TRP A 130 -17.40 17.31 -16.18
CA TRP A 130 -17.97 15.97 -16.05
C TRP A 130 -17.08 15.14 -15.13
N ALA A 131 -17.71 14.41 -14.20
CA ALA A 131 -17.03 13.49 -13.29
C ALA A 131 -17.73 12.13 -13.26
N SER A 132 -16.97 11.06 -13.26
CA SER A 132 -17.49 9.71 -13.07
C SER A 132 -17.73 9.43 -11.59
N GLY A 133 -18.78 8.67 -11.30
CA GLY A 133 -19.26 8.41 -9.95
C GLY A 133 -18.94 7.01 -9.42
N GLY A 134 -18.06 6.23 -10.08
CA GLY A 134 -17.64 4.91 -9.60
C GLY A 134 -18.79 4.06 -9.05
N PRO A 135 -18.83 3.82 -7.72
CA PRO A 135 -19.81 2.92 -7.10
C PRO A 135 -21.28 3.35 -7.26
N THR A 136 -21.55 4.60 -7.63
CA THR A 136 -22.93 5.06 -7.86
C THR A 136 -23.48 4.70 -9.24
N ASN A 137 -22.69 4.13 -10.14
CA ASN A 137 -23.04 3.89 -11.55
C ASN A 137 -23.52 5.16 -12.29
N ARG A 138 -23.11 6.34 -11.87
CA ARG A 138 -23.55 7.62 -12.43
C ARG A 138 -22.41 8.42 -13.03
N VAL A 139 -22.79 9.32 -13.92
CA VAL A 139 -21.93 10.42 -14.40
C VAL A 139 -22.56 11.72 -13.91
N TYR A 140 -21.75 12.61 -13.40
CA TYR A 140 -22.15 13.92 -12.87
C TYR A 140 -21.71 15.03 -13.81
N ARG A 141 -22.58 16.03 -14.00
CA ARG A 141 -22.29 17.23 -14.78
C ARG A 141 -22.41 18.47 -13.90
N PHE A 142 -21.33 19.24 -13.86
CA PHE A 142 -21.24 20.47 -13.06
C PHE A 142 -21.23 21.68 -13.97
N ALA A 143 -21.88 22.72 -13.52
CA ALA A 143 -21.80 24.06 -14.09
C ALA A 143 -21.40 25.06 -13.01
N TRP A 144 -20.92 26.22 -13.42
CA TRP A 144 -20.65 27.33 -12.49
C TRP A 144 -21.04 28.67 -13.02
N GLN A 145 -21.33 29.57 -12.10
CA GLN A 145 -21.66 30.94 -12.37
C GLN A 145 -21.18 31.82 -11.20
N GLY A 146 -20.64 32.98 -11.51
CA GLY A 146 -20.19 33.93 -10.49
C GLY A 146 -19.09 33.41 -9.55
N GLY A 147 -18.29 32.43 -10.00
CA GLY A 147 -17.20 31.82 -9.22
C GLY A 147 -17.63 30.63 -8.33
N ALA A 148 -18.91 30.30 -8.25
CA ALA A 148 -19.44 29.13 -7.56
C ALA A 148 -19.74 28.01 -8.56
N ALA A 149 -19.52 26.77 -8.15
CA ALA A 149 -19.91 25.57 -8.89
C ALA A 149 -21.06 24.86 -8.19
N TRP A 150 -21.88 24.17 -8.94
CA TRP A 150 -22.92 23.29 -8.43
C TRP A 150 -23.11 22.09 -9.33
N LEU A 151 -23.60 20.99 -8.75
CA LEU A 151 -24.07 19.86 -9.51
C LEU A 151 -25.30 20.29 -10.33
N ARG A 152 -25.17 20.27 -11.65
CA ARG A 152 -26.25 20.64 -12.56
C ARG A 152 -27.26 19.50 -12.71
N ASP A 153 -26.74 18.32 -13.02
CA ASP A 153 -27.48 17.09 -13.26
C ASP A 153 -26.58 15.85 -13.20
N SER A 154 -27.19 14.69 -13.21
CA SER A 154 -26.48 13.41 -13.27
C SER A 154 -27.29 12.37 -14.01
N MET A 155 -26.60 11.41 -14.64
CA MET A 155 -27.21 10.32 -15.36
C MET A 155 -26.75 8.97 -14.82
N ALA A 156 -27.70 8.05 -14.60
CA ALA A 156 -27.39 6.64 -14.36
C ALA A 156 -27.03 5.93 -15.67
N LEU A 157 -25.96 5.15 -15.70
CA LEU A 157 -25.51 4.40 -16.88
C LEU A 157 -26.28 3.08 -17.03
N ALA A 158 -26.82 2.56 -15.95
CA ALA A 158 -27.57 1.31 -15.93
C ALA A 158 -28.64 1.34 -14.83
N ASP A 159 -29.56 0.39 -14.91
CA ASP A 159 -30.59 0.16 -13.90
C ASP A 159 -29.99 -0.31 -12.56
N SER A 160 -30.81 -0.25 -11.52
CA SER A 160 -30.42 -0.70 -10.18
C SER A 160 -29.96 -2.17 -10.20
N GLY A 161 -28.78 -2.44 -9.67
CA GLY A 161 -28.20 -3.77 -9.56
C GLY A 161 -27.17 -4.14 -10.64
N ALA A 162 -27.08 -3.40 -11.74
CA ALA A 162 -26.01 -3.62 -12.70
C ALA A 162 -24.68 -3.04 -12.20
N LYS A 163 -23.59 -3.79 -12.40
CA LYS A 163 -22.23 -3.38 -12.00
C LYS A 163 -21.55 -2.70 -13.21
N VAL A 164 -21.57 -1.37 -13.29
CA VAL A 164 -20.88 -0.60 -14.35
C VAL A 164 -19.58 0.01 -13.86
N TYR A 165 -19.61 0.68 -12.74
CA TYR A 165 -18.49 1.39 -12.12
C TYR A 165 -17.80 2.39 -13.08
N PRO A 166 -18.43 3.55 -13.38
CA PRO A 166 -17.89 4.55 -14.30
C PRO A 166 -16.50 5.03 -13.91
N ALA A 167 -15.57 4.95 -14.86
CA ALA A 167 -14.16 5.29 -14.75
C ALA A 167 -13.80 6.46 -15.68
N GLY A 168 -12.83 6.31 -16.56
CA GLY A 168 -12.35 7.33 -17.48
C GLY A 168 -13.44 7.96 -18.35
N LEU A 169 -13.26 9.26 -18.66
CA LEU A 169 -14.18 10.05 -19.47
C LEU A 169 -13.45 10.72 -20.65
N ALA A 170 -14.06 10.71 -21.85
CA ALA A 170 -13.61 11.51 -22.98
C ALA A 170 -14.78 12.26 -23.62
N LEU A 171 -14.57 13.56 -23.87
CA LEU A 171 -15.54 14.36 -24.62
C LEU A 171 -15.34 14.16 -26.11
N LEU A 172 -16.45 14.00 -26.85
CA LEU A 172 -16.51 13.80 -28.28
C LEU A 172 -17.29 14.98 -28.91
N PRO A 173 -16.67 16.18 -29.02
CA PRO A 173 -17.40 17.40 -29.42
C PRO A 173 -18.00 17.34 -30.81
N ARG A 174 -17.36 16.60 -31.75
CA ARG A 174 -17.87 16.44 -33.14
C ARG A 174 -19.16 15.64 -33.18
N GLN A 175 -19.31 14.67 -32.27
CA GLN A 175 -20.49 13.81 -32.17
C GLN A 175 -21.54 14.33 -31.17
N GLY A 176 -21.19 15.37 -30.37
CA GLY A 176 -22.04 15.86 -29.27
C GLY A 176 -22.19 14.85 -28.12
N LEU A 177 -21.19 13.99 -27.93
CA LEU A 177 -21.23 12.88 -26.97
C LEU A 177 -20.14 13.05 -25.88
N VAL A 178 -20.34 12.36 -24.75
CA VAL A 178 -19.30 11.97 -23.83
C VAL A 178 -19.19 10.44 -23.81
N ALA A 179 -17.98 9.93 -23.99
CA ALA A 179 -17.66 8.52 -23.81
C ALA A 179 -17.31 8.28 -22.33
N VAL A 180 -17.90 7.25 -21.74
CA VAL A 180 -17.75 6.87 -20.34
C VAL A 180 -17.32 5.42 -20.27
N VAL A 181 -16.16 5.17 -19.68
CA VAL A 181 -15.65 3.83 -19.47
C VAL A 181 -16.39 3.19 -18.29
N GLY A 182 -16.94 1.99 -18.49
CA GLY A 182 -17.55 1.17 -17.43
C GLY A 182 -16.60 0.05 -17.03
N ASN A 183 -15.90 0.24 -15.93
CA ASN A 183 -14.82 -0.63 -15.48
C ASN A 183 -15.28 -2.07 -15.19
N LEU A 184 -16.44 -2.24 -14.54
CA LEU A 184 -17.00 -3.55 -14.19
C LEU A 184 -17.87 -4.18 -15.29
N SER A 185 -18.15 -3.45 -16.35
CA SER A 185 -19.01 -3.91 -17.45
C SER A 185 -18.27 -4.16 -18.77
N ASP A 186 -16.93 -4.02 -18.76
CA ASP A 186 -16.06 -4.20 -19.91
C ASP A 186 -16.59 -3.48 -21.18
N SER A 187 -17.08 -2.24 -20.98
CA SER A 187 -17.80 -1.49 -22.01
C SER A 187 -17.53 0.00 -21.95
N VAL A 188 -17.67 0.69 -23.09
CA VAL A 188 -17.72 2.15 -23.15
C VAL A 188 -19.15 2.57 -23.51
N TYR A 189 -19.70 3.49 -22.73
CA TYR A 189 -21.03 4.06 -22.91
C TYR A 189 -20.92 5.43 -23.60
N PHE A 190 -21.82 5.70 -24.53
CA PHE A 190 -21.90 6.98 -25.25
C PHE A 190 -23.14 7.72 -24.78
N ILE A 191 -22.97 8.93 -24.27
CA ILE A 191 -24.04 9.76 -23.69
C ILE A 191 -24.12 11.06 -24.46
N ASP A 192 -25.30 11.46 -24.89
CA ASP A 192 -25.59 12.75 -25.48
C ASP A 192 -25.38 13.88 -24.47
N THR A 193 -24.53 14.86 -24.81
CA THR A 193 -24.17 15.94 -23.87
C THR A 193 -25.30 16.96 -23.68
N ALA A 194 -26.29 17.03 -24.57
CA ALA A 194 -27.41 17.94 -24.47
C ALA A 194 -28.61 17.31 -23.71
N THR A 195 -28.98 16.07 -24.09
CA THR A 195 -30.17 15.37 -23.55
C THR A 195 -29.86 14.48 -22.36
N LEU A 196 -28.60 14.09 -22.14
CA LEU A 196 -28.15 13.07 -21.17
C LEU A 196 -28.71 11.66 -21.46
N GLU A 197 -29.10 11.38 -22.70
CA GLU A 197 -29.56 10.06 -23.10
C GLU A 197 -28.39 9.17 -23.50
N ARG A 198 -28.45 7.89 -23.12
CA ARG A 198 -27.53 6.88 -23.59
C ARG A 198 -27.81 6.56 -25.07
N ARG A 199 -26.83 6.77 -25.93
CA ARG A 199 -26.89 6.52 -27.37
C ARG A 199 -26.42 5.13 -27.77
N GLY A 200 -25.73 4.44 -26.85
CA GLY A 200 -25.25 3.07 -27.09
C GLY A 200 -24.12 2.70 -26.12
N ALA A 201 -23.62 1.47 -26.30
CA ALA A 201 -22.41 0.99 -25.63
C ALA A 201 -21.61 0.10 -26.58
N VAL A 202 -20.29 0.01 -26.39
CA VAL A 202 -19.36 -0.84 -27.15
C VAL A 202 -18.53 -1.64 -26.17
N ALA A 203 -18.50 -2.97 -26.33
CA ALA A 203 -17.66 -3.86 -25.55
C ALA A 203 -16.18 -3.63 -25.89
N VAL A 204 -15.31 -3.65 -24.85
CA VAL A 204 -13.86 -3.43 -24.93
C VAL A 204 -13.12 -4.58 -24.22
N GLY A 205 -11.87 -4.40 -23.85
CA GLY A 205 -11.14 -5.37 -23.05
C GLY A 205 -11.54 -5.36 -21.57
N HIS A 206 -10.89 -6.20 -20.77
CA HIS A 206 -11.22 -6.43 -19.36
C HIS A 206 -10.81 -5.26 -18.48
N ARG A 207 -11.69 -4.85 -17.57
CA ARG A 207 -11.48 -3.75 -16.61
C ARG A 207 -10.97 -2.47 -17.29
N PRO A 208 -11.68 -1.93 -18.27
CA PRO A 208 -11.27 -0.71 -18.95
C PRO A 208 -11.17 0.46 -17.94
N TYR A 209 -10.16 1.34 -18.13
CA TYR A 209 -9.73 2.26 -17.08
C TYR A 209 -9.78 3.73 -17.49
N THR A 210 -9.00 4.14 -18.48
CA THR A 210 -9.00 5.51 -19.00
C THR A 210 -9.23 5.55 -20.52
N THR A 211 -9.50 6.74 -21.05
CA THR A 211 -9.76 6.90 -22.48
C THR A 211 -9.32 8.26 -23.01
N VAL A 212 -8.83 8.28 -24.27
CA VAL A 212 -8.50 9.48 -25.04
C VAL A 212 -9.00 9.37 -26.48
N THR A 213 -9.19 10.50 -27.16
CA THR A 213 -9.67 10.52 -28.54
C THR A 213 -8.89 11.49 -29.43
N ASP A 214 -8.68 11.12 -30.71
CA ASP A 214 -8.21 12.01 -31.78
C ASP A 214 -9.38 12.63 -32.59
N GLY A 215 -10.62 12.32 -32.19
CA GLY A 215 -11.86 12.77 -32.82
C GLY A 215 -12.39 11.84 -33.92
N SER A 216 -11.60 10.88 -34.42
CA SER A 216 -11.99 9.81 -35.35
C SER A 216 -11.95 8.44 -34.69
N SER A 217 -11.10 8.26 -33.73
CA SER A 217 -10.95 7.06 -32.91
C SER A 217 -10.97 7.41 -31.42
N LEU A 218 -11.46 6.44 -30.63
CA LEU A 218 -11.40 6.45 -29.18
C LEU A 218 -10.48 5.30 -28.75
N TYR A 219 -9.49 5.61 -27.91
CA TYR A 219 -8.54 4.65 -27.36
C TYR A 219 -8.86 4.44 -25.89
N VAL A 220 -9.00 3.18 -25.47
CA VAL A 220 -9.40 2.80 -24.10
C VAL A 220 -8.35 1.85 -23.54
N SER A 221 -7.76 2.18 -22.41
CA SER A 221 -6.84 1.27 -21.72
C SER A 221 -7.65 0.17 -21.04
N ASP A 222 -7.36 -1.08 -21.36
CA ASP A 222 -7.96 -2.27 -20.77
C ASP A 222 -7.01 -2.75 -19.65
N TRP A 223 -7.23 -2.25 -18.43
CA TRP A 223 -6.27 -2.42 -17.34
C TRP A 223 -6.11 -3.88 -16.92
N GLY A 224 -7.20 -4.65 -16.92
CA GLY A 224 -7.19 -6.08 -16.62
C GLY A 224 -6.55 -6.95 -17.70
N ASP A 225 -6.34 -6.39 -18.89
CA ASP A 225 -5.62 -7.00 -20.00
C ASP A 225 -4.24 -6.32 -20.16
N SER A 226 -3.54 -6.64 -21.25
CA SER A 226 -2.33 -5.94 -21.68
C SER A 226 -2.57 -5.13 -22.95
N THR A 227 -3.79 -4.60 -23.14
CA THR A 227 -4.23 -4.01 -24.40
C THR A 227 -4.80 -2.60 -24.26
N VAL A 228 -4.88 -1.91 -25.40
CA VAL A 228 -5.67 -0.71 -25.59
C VAL A 228 -6.70 -0.98 -26.69
N SER A 229 -8.00 -0.93 -26.36
CA SER A 229 -9.09 -1.05 -27.33
C SER A 229 -9.20 0.19 -28.20
N VAL A 230 -9.42 0.01 -29.51
CA VAL A 230 -9.62 1.08 -30.50
C VAL A 230 -11.06 1.04 -31.01
N ILE A 231 -11.81 2.12 -30.79
CA ILE A 231 -13.19 2.30 -31.22
C ILE A 231 -13.24 3.31 -32.36
N ASP A 232 -13.86 2.95 -33.48
CA ASP A 232 -14.09 3.82 -34.61
C ASP A 232 -15.28 4.75 -34.35
N LEU A 233 -15.04 6.04 -34.35
CA LEU A 233 -16.03 7.10 -34.15
C LEU A 233 -16.53 7.69 -35.50
N SER A 234 -15.97 7.27 -36.61
CA SER A 234 -16.37 7.74 -37.97
C SER A 234 -17.65 7.07 -38.48
N VAL A 235 -18.05 5.95 -37.84
CA VAL A 235 -19.27 5.22 -38.12
C VAL A 235 -20.31 5.41 -37.02
N SER A 236 -21.58 5.25 -37.33
CA SER A 236 -22.68 5.36 -36.39
C SER A 236 -23.57 4.14 -36.46
N PRO A 237 -23.76 3.38 -35.37
CA PRO A 237 -23.15 3.52 -34.06
C PRO A 237 -21.64 3.25 -34.09
N PRO A 238 -20.85 3.77 -33.11
CA PRO A 238 -19.42 3.46 -32.96
C PRO A 238 -19.17 1.97 -32.78
N VAL A 239 -18.06 1.45 -33.32
CA VAL A 239 -17.70 0.03 -33.24
C VAL A 239 -16.23 -0.18 -32.81
N ARG A 240 -15.96 -1.24 -32.05
CA ARG A 240 -14.58 -1.65 -31.75
C ARG A 240 -13.94 -2.19 -33.02
N ARG A 241 -12.81 -1.62 -33.42
CA ARG A 241 -12.03 -1.99 -34.60
C ARG A 241 -10.93 -2.99 -34.31
N SER A 242 -10.20 -2.78 -33.21
CA SER A 242 -9.04 -3.59 -32.85
C SER A 242 -8.68 -3.44 -31.37
N ALA A 243 -7.70 -4.21 -30.91
CA ALA A 243 -6.99 -4.03 -29.67
C ALA A 243 -5.48 -3.98 -29.96
N LEU A 244 -4.76 -3.06 -29.33
CA LEU A 244 -3.31 -2.88 -29.44
C LEU A 244 -2.66 -3.52 -28.21
N PHE A 245 -1.79 -4.50 -28.42
CA PHE A 245 -1.01 -5.07 -27.31
C PHE A 245 0.09 -4.08 -26.90
N VAL A 246 0.11 -3.65 -25.62
CA VAL A 246 1.00 -2.60 -25.14
C VAL A 246 1.86 -3.01 -23.93
N GLY A 247 1.43 -4.00 -23.16
CA GLY A 247 2.09 -4.47 -21.94
C GLY A 247 1.17 -4.40 -20.72
N PRO A 248 1.60 -4.94 -19.56
CA PRO A 248 0.74 -5.21 -18.40
C PRO A 248 0.21 -3.92 -17.75
N HIS A 249 -1.06 -3.96 -17.39
CA HIS A 249 -1.81 -2.94 -16.65
C HIS A 249 -1.68 -1.54 -17.26
N PRO A 250 -2.12 -1.34 -18.52
CA PRO A 250 -2.14 -0.02 -19.15
C PRO A 250 -3.10 0.90 -18.36
N SER A 251 -2.56 1.99 -17.82
CA SER A 251 -3.30 2.92 -16.96
C SER A 251 -3.63 4.22 -17.69
N ALA A 252 -2.74 5.18 -17.74
CA ALA A 252 -2.95 6.46 -18.40
C ALA A 252 -2.57 6.45 -19.88
N LEU A 253 -3.32 7.21 -20.67
CA LEU A 253 -3.13 7.37 -22.12
C LEU A 253 -2.94 8.83 -22.49
N VAL A 254 -2.04 9.13 -23.44
CA VAL A 254 -1.94 10.46 -24.07
C VAL A 254 -1.54 10.36 -25.54
N LEU A 255 -2.21 11.14 -26.40
CA LEU A 255 -1.91 11.20 -27.83
C LEU A 255 -0.78 12.18 -28.10
N HIS A 256 0.17 11.81 -28.97
CA HIS A 256 1.27 12.62 -29.42
C HIS A 256 1.42 12.48 -30.95
N GLY A 257 0.78 13.36 -31.71
CA GLY A 257 0.73 13.27 -33.18
C GLY A 257 0.06 11.97 -33.63
N SER A 258 0.79 11.13 -34.39
CA SER A 258 0.34 9.80 -34.83
C SER A 258 0.72 8.68 -33.86
N GLU A 259 1.05 8.98 -32.62
CA GLU A 259 1.50 8.02 -31.62
C GLU A 259 0.62 8.08 -30.38
N LEU A 260 0.48 6.94 -29.70
CA LEU A 260 -0.13 6.85 -28.39
C LEU A 260 0.94 6.49 -27.36
N LEU A 261 1.03 7.28 -26.30
CA LEU A 261 1.87 6.99 -25.15
C LEU A 261 1.00 6.38 -24.04
N VAL A 262 1.45 5.26 -23.49
CA VAL A 262 0.70 4.43 -22.54
C VAL A 262 1.55 4.21 -21.30
N ALA A 263 1.06 4.61 -20.13
CA ALA A 263 1.68 4.25 -18.86
C ALA A 263 1.33 2.79 -18.51
N LEU A 264 2.33 2.01 -18.11
CA LEU A 264 2.21 0.60 -17.77
C LEU A 264 2.48 0.42 -16.27
N ALA A 265 1.44 0.45 -15.45
CA ALA A 265 1.57 0.36 -13.98
C ALA A 265 2.27 -0.94 -13.56
N GLY A 266 1.99 -2.06 -14.22
CA GLY A 266 2.62 -3.36 -13.92
C GLY A 266 4.06 -3.55 -14.45
N ALA A 267 4.67 -2.57 -15.15
CA ALA A 267 5.95 -2.75 -15.85
C ALA A 267 6.97 -1.63 -15.65
N ASN A 268 6.82 -0.75 -14.66
CA ASN A 268 7.71 0.40 -14.43
C ASN A 268 7.98 1.27 -15.68
N GLY A 269 7.07 1.35 -16.65
CA GLY A 269 7.42 1.91 -17.95
C GLY A 269 6.33 2.67 -18.69
N VAL A 270 6.72 3.25 -19.81
CA VAL A 270 5.84 3.89 -20.79
C VAL A 270 6.04 3.23 -22.14
N ALA A 271 4.96 2.74 -22.76
CA ALA A 271 4.94 2.26 -24.13
C ALA A 271 4.63 3.40 -25.09
N ARG A 272 5.35 3.44 -26.22
CA ARG A 272 5.11 4.34 -27.37
C ARG A 272 4.60 3.49 -28.52
N VAL A 273 3.35 3.69 -28.90
CA VAL A 273 2.64 2.93 -29.94
C VAL A 273 2.50 3.78 -31.19
N ASP A 274 2.87 3.24 -32.34
CA ASP A 274 2.59 3.84 -33.64
C ASP A 274 1.15 3.50 -34.06
N LEU A 275 0.30 4.51 -34.19
CA LEU A 275 -1.12 4.31 -34.48
C LEU A 275 -1.40 3.88 -35.94
N ALA A 276 -0.46 4.13 -36.85
CA ALA A 276 -0.62 3.69 -38.24
C ALA A 276 -0.37 2.17 -38.40
N THR A 277 0.55 1.63 -37.63
CA THR A 277 0.90 0.19 -37.66
C THR A 277 0.22 -0.62 -36.55
N GLY A 278 -0.21 0.03 -35.48
CA GLY A 278 -0.77 -0.63 -34.29
C GLY A 278 0.28 -1.31 -33.40
N HIS A 279 1.58 -1.09 -33.61
CA HIS A 279 2.66 -1.75 -32.89
C HIS A 279 3.38 -0.82 -31.90
N VAL A 280 3.85 -1.39 -30.80
CA VAL A 280 4.76 -0.73 -29.86
C VAL A 280 6.12 -0.53 -30.54
N ARG A 281 6.51 0.74 -30.72
CA ARG A 281 7.82 1.12 -31.27
C ARG A 281 8.92 1.10 -30.22
N GLU A 282 8.55 1.42 -28.97
CA GLU A 282 9.50 1.59 -27.87
C GLU A 282 8.79 1.40 -26.53
N GLN A 283 9.48 0.78 -25.57
CA GLN A 283 9.14 0.84 -24.14
C GLN A 283 10.29 1.49 -23.39
N LEU A 284 10.00 2.54 -22.63
CA LEU A 284 10.95 3.25 -21.80
C LEU A 284 10.71 2.92 -20.33
N SER A 285 11.70 2.34 -19.64
CA SER A 285 11.64 2.25 -18.17
C SER A 285 11.81 3.64 -17.54
N VAL A 286 10.93 3.97 -16.60
CA VAL A 286 11.01 5.18 -15.77
C VAL A 286 11.43 4.88 -14.33
N SER A 287 11.79 3.63 -14.03
CA SER A 287 12.25 3.23 -12.69
C SER A 287 13.51 3.96 -12.25
N LEU A 288 13.72 4.01 -10.92
CA LEU A 288 14.89 4.67 -10.32
C LEU A 288 16.23 3.99 -10.65
N ALA A 289 16.19 2.75 -11.12
CA ALA A 289 17.39 1.99 -11.49
C ALA A 289 17.10 1.03 -12.65
N PRO A 290 18.09 0.72 -13.53
CA PRO A 290 17.86 -0.01 -14.78
C PRO A 290 17.24 -1.40 -14.64
N ASN A 291 17.46 -2.12 -13.55
CA ASN A 291 16.95 -3.47 -13.35
C ASN A 291 16.04 -3.55 -12.12
N ALA A 292 15.33 -2.46 -11.85
CA ALA A 292 14.41 -2.41 -10.72
C ALA A 292 13.26 -3.43 -10.88
N PRO A 293 12.93 -4.19 -9.84
CA PRO A 293 11.71 -4.97 -9.82
C PRO A 293 10.47 -4.02 -9.84
N PRO A 294 9.25 -4.52 -9.92
CA PRO A 294 8.03 -3.71 -9.84
C PRO A 294 8.02 -2.74 -8.64
N GLY A 295 7.24 -1.65 -8.76
CA GLY A 295 7.04 -0.69 -7.67
C GLY A 295 7.33 0.76 -8.01
N SER A 296 7.50 1.13 -9.31
CA SER A 296 7.45 2.54 -9.72
C SER A 296 6.03 2.99 -10.02
N ASP A 297 5.16 2.10 -10.48
CA ASP A 297 3.74 2.27 -10.77
C ASP A 297 3.43 3.55 -11.54
N PRO A 298 3.87 3.65 -12.82
CA PRO A 298 3.52 4.79 -13.65
C PRO A 298 2.02 4.78 -13.94
N ASN A 299 1.29 5.80 -13.45
CA ASN A 299 -0.17 5.80 -13.44
C ASN A 299 -0.84 7.07 -13.96
N ALA A 300 -0.07 8.11 -14.27
CA ALA A 300 -0.57 9.32 -14.89
C ALA A 300 0.45 9.93 -15.86
N LEU A 301 -0.05 10.53 -16.94
CA LEU A 301 0.73 11.15 -18.00
C LEU A 301 0.25 12.57 -18.29
N ALA A 302 1.17 13.50 -18.54
CA ALA A 302 0.88 14.83 -19.06
C ALA A 302 1.92 15.27 -20.08
N LEU A 303 1.48 15.83 -21.21
CA LEU A 303 2.37 16.45 -22.19
C LEU A 303 2.58 17.93 -21.88
N SER A 304 3.80 18.42 -22.12
CA SER A 304 4.03 19.86 -22.22
C SER A 304 3.27 20.45 -23.43
N PRO A 305 2.83 21.71 -23.38
CA PRO A 305 2.08 22.32 -24.50
C PRO A 305 2.79 22.31 -25.85
N ASP A 306 4.12 22.29 -25.84
CA ASP A 306 4.97 22.20 -27.05
C ASP A 306 5.11 20.75 -27.56
N GLY A 307 4.60 19.75 -26.85
CA GLY A 307 4.68 18.34 -27.22
C GLY A 307 6.06 17.69 -27.07
N HIS A 308 7.07 18.39 -26.58
CA HIS A 308 8.45 17.86 -26.51
C HIS A 308 8.78 17.13 -25.20
N THR A 309 7.95 17.28 -24.17
CA THR A 309 8.18 16.68 -22.86
C THR A 309 6.94 15.93 -22.38
N LEU A 310 7.15 14.69 -21.98
CA LEU A 310 6.16 13.89 -21.24
C LEU A 310 6.54 13.87 -19.76
N TYR A 311 5.57 14.19 -18.90
CA TYR A 311 5.64 14.00 -17.46
C TYR A 311 4.94 12.70 -17.12
N VAL A 312 5.57 11.85 -16.30
CA VAL A 312 5.06 10.55 -15.88
C VAL A 312 5.02 10.49 -14.37
N ALA A 313 3.85 10.36 -13.77
CA ALA A 313 3.72 10.11 -12.34
C ALA A 313 4.17 8.68 -12.03
N MET A 314 5.14 8.55 -11.15
CA MET A 314 5.67 7.29 -10.63
C MET A 314 5.14 7.14 -9.19
N ALA A 315 3.95 6.56 -9.04
CA ALA A 315 3.22 6.56 -7.78
C ALA A 315 4.02 5.90 -6.65
N GLY A 316 4.51 4.70 -6.86
CA GLY A 316 5.28 3.99 -5.85
C GLY A 316 6.68 4.57 -5.60
N SER A 317 7.23 5.37 -6.52
CA SER A 317 8.52 6.05 -6.32
C SER A 317 8.39 7.48 -5.76
N ASN A 318 7.18 7.98 -5.53
CA ASN A 318 6.91 9.33 -5.01
C ASN A 318 7.61 10.44 -5.83
N ALA A 319 7.58 10.31 -7.16
CA ALA A 319 8.29 11.20 -8.07
C ALA A 319 7.55 11.36 -9.40
N VAL A 320 7.93 12.37 -10.18
CA VAL A 320 7.52 12.54 -11.57
C VAL A 320 8.74 12.42 -12.46
N ALA A 321 8.74 11.48 -13.42
CA ALA A 321 9.76 11.39 -14.43
C ALA A 321 9.50 12.44 -15.53
N VAL A 322 10.57 13.16 -15.92
CA VAL A 322 10.58 14.10 -17.03
C VAL A 322 11.20 13.41 -18.24
N VAL A 323 10.39 13.07 -19.23
CA VAL A 323 10.80 12.32 -20.42
C VAL A 323 10.86 13.26 -21.63
N ARG A 324 11.99 13.30 -22.32
CA ARG A 324 12.13 13.99 -23.61
C ARG A 324 11.65 13.07 -24.74
N LEU A 325 10.73 13.58 -25.54
CA LEU A 325 10.18 12.88 -26.70
C LEU A 325 11.04 13.21 -27.92
N GLY A 326 12.00 12.34 -28.25
CA GLY A 326 12.77 12.44 -29.47
C GLY A 326 12.11 11.70 -30.63
N ALA A 327 12.41 12.07 -31.87
CA ALA A 327 11.86 11.41 -33.05
C ALA A 327 12.23 9.91 -33.12
N LYS A 328 13.42 9.54 -32.65
CA LYS A 328 13.93 8.16 -32.67
C LYS A 328 13.71 7.41 -31.37
N ALA A 329 13.82 8.10 -30.22
CA ALA A 329 13.74 7.48 -28.90
C ALA A 329 13.25 8.47 -27.84
N MET A 330 12.58 7.92 -26.84
CA MET A 330 12.26 8.57 -25.56
C MET A 330 13.47 8.49 -24.62
N ARG A 331 13.60 9.47 -23.72
CA ARG A 331 14.68 9.46 -22.72
C ARG A 331 14.26 10.16 -21.45
N VAL A 332 14.48 9.54 -20.30
CA VAL A 332 14.36 10.20 -18.99
C VAL A 332 15.43 11.30 -18.89
N ALA A 333 15.01 12.54 -18.77
CA ALA A 333 15.89 13.71 -18.61
C ALA A 333 16.20 14.01 -17.14
N GLY A 334 15.33 13.58 -16.23
CA GLY A 334 15.46 13.75 -14.80
C GLY A 334 14.15 13.48 -14.06
N LEU A 335 14.16 13.71 -12.76
CA LEU A 335 13.07 13.41 -11.86
C LEU A 335 12.69 14.66 -11.06
N ILE A 336 11.40 14.82 -10.73
CA ILE A 336 10.86 15.85 -9.85
C ILE A 336 10.27 15.15 -8.61
N PRO A 337 10.65 15.52 -7.37
CA PRO A 337 10.09 14.90 -6.18
C PRO A 337 8.63 15.30 -5.98
N ALA A 338 7.77 14.31 -5.72
CA ALA A 338 6.35 14.47 -5.44
C ALA A 338 6.02 14.21 -3.95
N GLY A 339 4.75 14.32 -3.59
CA GLY A 339 4.22 13.83 -2.32
C GLY A 339 3.99 12.32 -2.36
N TRP A 340 3.38 11.78 -1.32
CA TRP A 340 3.10 10.36 -1.23
C TRP A 340 2.04 9.94 -2.26
N TYR A 341 2.42 8.99 -3.12
CA TYR A 341 1.58 8.36 -4.13
C TYR A 341 0.97 9.36 -5.14
N PRO A 342 1.77 9.95 -6.08
CA PRO A 342 1.23 10.83 -7.12
C PRO A 342 0.28 10.06 -8.06
N THR A 343 -0.92 10.65 -8.30
CA THR A 343 -2.06 9.99 -8.97
C THR A 343 -2.49 10.69 -10.26
N ALA A 344 -2.23 11.99 -10.39
CA ALA A 344 -2.61 12.74 -11.59
C ALA A 344 -1.65 13.90 -11.87
N LEU A 345 -1.56 14.27 -13.16
CA LEU A 345 -0.67 15.32 -13.66
C LEU A 345 -1.42 16.24 -14.62
N ALA A 346 -1.12 17.53 -14.57
CA ALA A 346 -1.42 18.44 -15.67
C ALA A 346 -0.35 19.54 -15.80
N ALA A 347 -0.02 19.93 -17.04
CA ALA A 347 0.77 21.11 -17.33
C ALA A 347 -0.14 22.32 -17.52
N SER A 348 0.29 23.51 -17.06
CA SER A 348 -0.39 24.76 -17.40
C SER A 348 -0.30 25.05 -18.90
N ALA A 349 -1.26 25.80 -19.43
CA ALA A 349 -1.33 26.12 -20.86
C ALA A 349 -0.09 26.88 -21.38
N ASP A 350 0.60 27.64 -20.53
CA ASP A 350 1.85 28.32 -20.85
C ASP A 350 3.11 27.47 -20.64
N GLY A 351 2.95 26.22 -20.20
CA GLY A 351 4.03 25.28 -19.97
C GLY A 351 4.95 25.59 -18.77
N ARG A 352 4.59 26.59 -17.94
CA ARG A 352 5.46 27.08 -16.85
C ARG A 352 5.19 26.39 -15.52
N THR A 353 4.04 25.74 -15.36
CA THR A 353 3.64 25.10 -14.10
C THR A 353 3.22 23.65 -14.37
N LEU A 354 3.69 22.75 -13.52
CA LEU A 354 3.22 21.36 -13.44
C LEU A 354 2.39 21.21 -12.15
N TYR A 355 1.20 20.66 -12.27
CA TYR A 355 0.33 20.28 -11.16
C TYR A 355 0.42 18.78 -10.95
N VAL A 356 0.58 18.36 -9.68
CA VAL A 356 0.69 16.95 -9.31
C VAL A 356 -0.29 16.69 -8.17
N ALA A 357 -1.27 15.83 -8.39
CA ALA A 357 -2.10 15.32 -7.31
C ALA A 357 -1.35 14.18 -6.60
N ASN A 358 -1.33 14.19 -5.27
CA ASN A 358 -0.70 13.17 -4.42
C ASN A 358 -1.79 12.50 -3.58
N GLY A 359 -2.07 11.24 -3.85
CA GLY A 359 -3.21 10.49 -3.29
C GLY A 359 -3.18 10.37 -1.78
N LYS A 360 -2.00 10.11 -1.23
CA LYS A 360 -1.77 9.90 0.22
C LYS A 360 -1.08 11.11 0.90
N GLY A 361 -0.81 12.19 0.17
CA GLY A 361 -0.33 13.47 0.69
C GLY A 361 1.06 13.44 1.30
N ASN A 362 1.18 13.60 2.63
CA ASN A 362 2.44 13.79 3.33
C ASN A 362 2.64 12.83 4.52
N GLY A 363 1.91 11.75 4.63
CA GLY A 363 2.02 10.77 5.72
C GLY A 363 0.77 10.70 6.60
N SER A 364 0.74 9.77 7.55
CA SER A 364 -0.38 9.42 8.43
C SER A 364 -0.26 10.03 9.83
N GLY A 365 0.81 9.72 10.55
CA GLY A 365 1.07 10.19 11.93
C GLY A 365 0.37 9.40 13.02
N ALA A 366 0.53 9.85 14.26
CA ALA A 366 -0.02 9.20 15.45
C ALA A 366 -1.54 9.08 15.40
N ASN A 367 -2.08 7.97 15.91
CA ASN A 367 -3.51 7.64 15.92
C ASN A 367 -4.00 7.22 17.32
N ALA A 368 -3.60 7.95 18.37
CA ALA A 368 -3.95 7.60 19.75
C ALA A 368 -5.45 7.61 20.06
N ASP A 369 -6.26 8.22 19.21
CA ASP A 369 -7.73 8.25 19.32
C ASP A 369 -8.42 7.12 18.54
N GLY A 370 -7.68 6.19 17.90
CA GLY A 370 -8.25 5.06 17.16
C GLY A 370 -9.12 5.49 15.98
N THR A 371 -8.76 6.60 15.32
CA THR A 371 -9.44 7.05 14.09
C THR A 371 -9.14 6.06 12.97
N TYR A 372 -10.14 5.73 12.16
CA TYR A 372 -9.96 4.87 11.00
C TYR A 372 -8.88 5.41 10.05
N ILE A 373 -8.02 4.53 9.53
CA ILE A 373 -6.83 4.89 8.75
C ILE A 373 -7.16 5.82 7.56
N GLY A 374 -8.23 5.54 6.83
CA GLY A 374 -8.68 6.38 5.71
C GLY A 374 -9.06 7.82 6.08
N ASN A 375 -9.27 8.13 7.37
CA ASN A 375 -9.52 9.48 7.88
C ASN A 375 -8.24 10.24 8.26
N VAL A 376 -7.11 9.56 8.45
CA VAL A 376 -5.85 10.22 8.82
C VAL A 376 -4.94 10.47 7.62
N ILE A 377 -5.21 9.84 6.46
CA ILE A 377 -4.48 10.03 5.22
C ILE A 377 -5.18 11.08 4.36
N ALA A 378 -4.59 12.27 4.25
CA ALA A 378 -5.12 13.37 3.45
C ALA A 378 -4.28 13.61 2.20
N GLY A 379 -4.93 13.75 1.05
CA GLY A 379 -4.29 14.06 -0.23
C GLY A 379 -3.83 15.51 -0.35
N SER A 380 -3.06 15.79 -1.37
CA SER A 380 -2.57 17.14 -1.67
C SER A 380 -2.38 17.38 -3.18
N VAL A 381 -2.27 18.66 -3.57
CA VAL A 381 -1.85 19.05 -4.91
C VAL A 381 -0.58 19.89 -4.82
N SER A 382 0.48 19.44 -5.50
CA SER A 382 1.72 20.20 -5.64
C SER A 382 1.64 21.15 -6.86
N ILE A 383 1.99 22.41 -6.66
CA ILE A 383 2.08 23.46 -7.70
C ILE A 383 3.55 23.73 -7.94
N ILE A 384 4.09 23.19 -9.02
CA ILE A 384 5.53 23.12 -9.28
C ILE A 384 5.90 24.00 -10.47
N PRO A 385 6.68 25.08 -10.31
CA PRO A 385 7.29 25.75 -11.44
C PRO A 385 8.14 24.74 -12.23
N VAL A 386 7.89 24.61 -13.54
CA VAL A 386 8.66 23.70 -14.40
C VAL A 386 10.14 24.08 -14.31
N PRO A 387 11.01 23.15 -13.85
CA PRO A 387 12.40 23.46 -13.61
C PRO A 387 13.20 23.62 -14.92
N ASP A 388 14.16 24.53 -14.90
CA ASP A 388 15.22 24.54 -15.90
C ASP A 388 16.15 23.33 -15.75
N SER A 389 17.13 23.17 -16.64
CA SER A 389 18.05 22.02 -16.61
C SER A 389 18.85 21.92 -15.30
N ALA A 390 19.19 23.04 -14.65
CA ALA A 390 19.91 23.04 -13.38
C ALA A 390 18.96 22.66 -12.22
N GLY A 391 17.75 23.19 -12.21
CA GLY A 391 16.69 22.81 -11.28
C GLY A 391 16.33 21.34 -11.38
N LEU A 392 16.18 20.82 -12.61
CA LEU A 392 15.87 19.39 -12.82
C LEU A 392 16.99 18.48 -12.30
N ARG A 393 18.25 18.85 -12.48
CA ARG A 393 19.36 18.08 -11.88
C ARG A 393 19.32 18.09 -10.35
N ARG A 394 19.01 19.23 -9.71
CA ARG A 394 18.85 19.30 -8.24
C ARG A 394 17.69 18.43 -7.76
N TYR A 395 16.55 18.48 -8.42
CA TYR A 395 15.41 17.64 -8.08
C TYR A 395 15.71 16.15 -8.27
N THR A 396 16.39 15.79 -9.37
CA THR A 396 16.82 14.40 -9.61
C THR A 396 17.73 13.90 -8.49
N SER A 397 18.73 14.70 -8.09
CA SER A 397 19.60 14.36 -6.95
C SER A 397 18.83 14.24 -5.65
N GLN A 398 17.81 15.07 -5.44
CA GLN A 398 16.95 14.98 -4.26
C GLN A 398 16.12 13.68 -4.25
N VAL A 399 15.50 13.28 -5.39
CA VAL A 399 14.75 12.02 -5.48
C VAL A 399 15.65 10.84 -5.12
N TYR A 400 16.85 10.75 -5.71
CA TYR A 400 17.78 9.68 -5.38
C TYR A 400 18.26 9.71 -3.92
N ALA A 401 18.45 10.89 -3.31
CA ALA A 401 18.85 11.00 -1.91
C ALA A 401 17.74 10.62 -0.92
N LEU A 402 16.48 10.73 -1.32
CA LEU A 402 15.31 10.39 -0.51
C LEU A 402 14.86 8.93 -0.71
N SER A 403 15.16 8.34 -1.87
CA SER A 403 14.81 6.94 -2.16
C SER A 403 15.72 5.98 -1.39
N PRO A 404 15.19 5.00 -0.67
CA PRO A 404 15.98 3.93 -0.07
C PRO A 404 16.44 2.88 -1.10
N PHE A 405 15.83 2.83 -2.29
CA PHE A 405 16.11 1.86 -3.35
C PHE A 405 17.29 2.25 -4.24
N SER A 406 18.11 1.28 -4.57
CA SER A 406 19.15 1.36 -5.60
C SER A 406 19.48 -0.05 -6.10
N ASN A 407 20.13 -0.20 -7.29
CA ASN A 407 20.55 -1.50 -7.79
C ASN A 407 21.46 -2.30 -6.83
N ALA A 408 22.16 -1.63 -5.91
CA ALA A 408 22.96 -2.32 -4.91
C ALA A 408 22.09 -3.14 -3.93
N ARG A 409 20.84 -2.72 -3.72
CA ARG A 409 19.87 -3.37 -2.84
C ARG A 409 19.28 -4.66 -3.41
N LEU A 410 19.44 -4.91 -4.71
CA LEU A 410 19.02 -6.18 -5.33
C LEU A 410 19.88 -7.38 -4.89
N ARG A 411 21.04 -7.12 -4.28
CA ARG A 411 21.88 -8.16 -3.70
C ARG A 411 21.47 -8.44 -2.27
N PRO A 412 21.69 -9.68 -1.76
CA PRO A 412 21.53 -9.96 -0.35
C PRO A 412 22.29 -8.95 0.51
N THR A 413 21.66 -8.50 1.59
CA THR A 413 22.23 -7.48 2.48
C THR A 413 23.37 -8.02 3.34
N ILE A 414 23.36 -9.34 3.58
CA ILE A 414 24.43 -10.08 4.23
C ILE A 414 24.97 -11.18 3.30
N ARG A 415 26.24 -11.53 3.48
CA ARG A 415 26.82 -12.65 2.75
C ARG A 415 26.20 -13.97 3.23
N PRO A 416 26.08 -15.01 2.39
CA PRO A 416 25.59 -16.31 2.84
C PRO A 416 26.34 -16.88 4.06
N SER A 417 27.64 -16.53 4.22
CA SER A 417 28.45 -16.90 5.38
C SER A 417 28.18 -16.07 6.64
N GLU A 418 27.40 -15.02 6.53
CA GLU A 418 27.05 -14.08 7.61
C GLU A 418 25.62 -14.30 8.15
N ARG A 419 24.85 -15.22 7.55
CA ARG A 419 23.53 -15.66 8.04
C ARG A 419 23.68 -17.00 8.79
N PRO A 420 22.77 -17.34 9.73
CA PRO A 420 22.73 -18.66 10.32
C PRO A 420 22.62 -19.73 9.22
N PRO A 421 23.64 -20.58 8.98
CA PRO A 421 23.68 -21.45 7.82
C PRO A 421 22.64 -22.57 7.85
N GLU A 422 22.09 -22.84 9.01
CA GLU A 422 21.08 -23.89 9.22
C GLU A 422 19.64 -23.41 8.95
N LEU A 423 19.38 -22.10 8.86
CA LEU A 423 18.02 -21.61 8.56
C LEU A 423 17.62 -21.97 7.12
N LYS A 424 16.55 -22.76 6.99
CA LYS A 424 16.03 -23.28 5.71
C LYS A 424 14.52 -23.24 5.60
N HIS A 425 13.82 -23.27 6.74
CA HIS A 425 12.37 -23.39 6.80
C HIS A 425 11.78 -22.10 7.38
N VAL A 426 10.78 -21.58 6.70
CA VAL A 426 10.05 -20.38 7.11
C VAL A 426 8.59 -20.75 7.35
N VAL A 427 8.06 -20.35 8.50
CA VAL A 427 6.63 -20.32 8.79
C VAL A 427 6.22 -18.86 8.88
N TYR A 428 5.39 -18.41 7.96
CA TYR A 428 4.92 -17.04 7.85
C TYR A 428 3.46 -16.99 8.30
N ILE A 429 3.18 -16.34 9.43
CA ILE A 429 1.86 -16.30 10.07
C ILE A 429 1.31 -14.91 9.94
N ILE A 430 0.19 -14.78 9.24
CA ILE A 430 -0.53 -13.53 8.99
C ILE A 430 -1.74 -13.50 9.92
N ARG A 431 -1.98 -12.37 10.57
CA ARG A 431 -3.07 -12.07 11.50
C ARG A 431 -3.78 -10.80 11.05
N GLU A 432 -4.84 -10.37 11.76
CA GLU A 432 -5.80 -9.35 11.31
C GLU A 432 -5.88 -8.14 12.25
N ASN A 433 -5.47 -6.99 11.71
CA ASN A 433 -5.86 -5.61 12.02
C ASN A 433 -5.54 -5.12 13.44
N ARG A 434 -4.35 -5.43 14.00
CA ARG A 434 -4.00 -4.91 15.32
C ARG A 434 -2.77 -4.02 15.31
N THR A 435 -2.85 -2.90 16.06
CA THR A 435 -1.71 -2.02 16.29
C THR A 435 -0.80 -2.57 17.40
N TYR A 436 0.43 -2.08 17.44
CA TYR A 436 1.36 -2.40 18.51
C TYR A 436 0.81 -2.03 19.89
N ASP A 437 0.25 -0.82 20.06
CA ASP A 437 -0.24 -0.38 21.37
C ASP A 437 -1.49 -1.16 21.82
N GLN A 438 -2.34 -1.62 20.90
CA GLN A 438 -3.51 -2.43 21.29
C GLN A 438 -3.13 -3.75 21.96
N VAL A 439 -1.99 -4.35 21.56
CA VAL A 439 -1.58 -5.68 22.01
C VAL A 439 -0.39 -5.61 22.96
N LEU A 440 0.68 -4.90 22.60
CA LEU A 440 1.96 -4.86 23.33
C LEU A 440 2.22 -3.52 24.02
N GLY A 441 1.23 -2.63 24.05
CA GLY A 441 1.36 -1.30 24.64
C GLY A 441 1.70 -1.32 26.15
N ASP A 442 1.33 -2.38 26.86
CA ASP A 442 1.62 -2.60 28.29
C ASP A 442 2.98 -3.24 28.57
N VAL A 443 3.79 -3.57 27.54
CA VAL A 443 5.13 -4.13 27.70
C VAL A 443 6.12 -3.03 28.08
N ALA A 444 6.41 -2.88 29.35
CA ALA A 444 7.15 -1.76 29.92
C ALA A 444 8.56 -1.49 29.33
N ARG A 445 9.23 -2.49 28.73
CA ARG A 445 10.57 -2.36 28.15
C ARG A 445 10.56 -1.82 26.71
N GLY A 446 9.39 -1.77 26.05
CA GLY A 446 9.20 -1.26 24.71
C GLY A 446 8.70 0.18 24.69
N ASN A 447 8.49 0.73 23.50
CA ASN A 447 7.86 2.03 23.30
C ASN A 447 6.33 1.88 23.18
N GLY A 448 5.68 1.37 24.22
CA GLY A 448 4.24 1.19 24.31
C GLY A 448 3.54 2.27 25.13
N ASP A 449 2.24 2.48 24.87
CA ASP A 449 1.32 3.22 25.72
C ASP A 449 0.29 2.26 26.33
N ALA A 450 0.50 1.88 27.60
CA ALA A 450 -0.38 0.95 28.30
C ALA A 450 -1.85 1.40 28.39
N ARG A 451 -2.14 2.69 28.19
CA ARG A 451 -3.52 3.20 28.19
C ARG A 451 -4.29 2.80 26.93
N LEU A 452 -3.56 2.42 25.87
CA LEU A 452 -4.11 1.99 24.58
C LEU A 452 -4.16 0.46 24.43
N ALA A 453 -3.61 -0.30 25.39
CA ALA A 453 -3.56 -1.75 25.40
C ALA A 453 -4.93 -2.35 25.73
N ILE A 454 -5.80 -2.48 24.73
CA ILE A 454 -7.15 -3.06 24.90
C ILE A 454 -7.14 -4.60 24.93
N PHE A 455 -6.09 -5.21 24.40
CA PHE A 455 -5.82 -6.64 24.40
C PHE A 455 -4.47 -6.93 25.11
N ASP A 456 -4.36 -6.46 26.33
CA ASP A 456 -3.17 -6.52 27.17
C ASP A 456 -2.73 -7.98 27.47
N ASN A 457 -1.70 -8.14 28.31
CA ASN A 457 -1.20 -9.45 28.73
C ASN A 457 -2.28 -10.36 29.36
N GLY A 458 -3.39 -9.81 29.84
CA GLY A 458 -4.54 -10.58 30.34
C GLY A 458 -5.35 -11.25 29.23
N VAL A 459 -5.28 -10.73 28.01
CA VAL A 459 -5.95 -11.28 26.82
C VAL A 459 -4.98 -12.03 25.92
N THR A 460 -3.74 -11.55 25.80
CA THR A 460 -2.72 -12.05 24.87
C THR A 460 -1.43 -12.53 25.55
N PRO A 461 -1.52 -13.50 26.50
CA PRO A 461 -0.36 -13.97 27.26
C PRO A 461 0.72 -14.62 26.39
N ASN A 462 0.37 -15.28 25.28
CA ASN A 462 1.32 -15.96 24.40
C ASN A 462 2.11 -14.98 23.52
N ALA A 463 1.47 -13.98 22.91
CA ALA A 463 2.15 -12.92 22.17
C ALA A 463 3.15 -12.20 23.09
N HIS A 464 2.76 -11.89 24.33
CA HIS A 464 3.63 -11.32 25.34
C HIS A 464 4.80 -12.24 25.76
N ALA A 465 4.53 -13.56 25.91
CA ALA A 465 5.57 -14.52 26.24
C ALA A 465 6.59 -14.65 25.10
N ILE A 466 6.14 -14.67 23.85
CA ILE A 466 6.98 -14.71 22.66
C ILE A 466 7.85 -13.44 22.60
N ALA A 467 7.24 -12.27 22.71
CA ALA A 467 7.95 -10.98 22.70
C ALA A 467 8.97 -10.86 23.83
N ARG A 468 8.67 -11.38 25.02
CA ARG A 468 9.60 -11.39 26.19
C ARG A 468 10.70 -12.42 26.02
N ARG A 469 10.39 -13.59 25.50
CA ARG A 469 11.35 -14.66 25.34
C ARG A 469 12.40 -14.37 24.29
N TRP A 470 11.99 -13.81 23.15
CA TRP A 470 12.86 -13.50 22.01
C TRP A 470 13.09 -12.00 21.88
N VAL A 471 12.59 -11.42 20.83
CA VAL A 471 12.79 -9.99 20.52
C VAL A 471 11.47 -9.25 20.58
N LEU A 472 11.41 -8.19 21.33
CA LEU A 472 10.36 -7.20 21.25
C LEU A 472 10.70 -6.19 20.16
N PHE A 473 9.94 -6.20 19.07
CA PHE A 473 10.04 -5.21 18.01
C PHE A 473 9.05 -4.08 18.31
N ASP A 474 9.55 -2.94 18.77
CA ASP A 474 8.69 -1.83 19.18
C ASP A 474 8.67 -0.67 18.17
N ASN A 475 9.20 -0.92 16.95
CA ASN A 475 9.29 0.04 15.87
C ASN A 475 9.06 -0.61 14.49
N PHE A 476 8.02 -1.45 14.40
CA PHE A 476 7.58 -2.12 13.20
C PHE A 476 6.31 -1.47 12.64
N TYR A 477 6.22 -1.34 11.31
CA TYR A 477 5.12 -0.70 10.60
C TYR A 477 4.62 -1.59 9.47
N VAL A 478 3.31 -1.78 9.40
CA VAL A 478 2.69 -2.40 8.22
C VAL A 478 2.75 -1.44 7.04
N ASN A 479 2.78 -1.98 5.83
CA ASN A 479 2.80 -1.18 4.60
C ASN A 479 1.38 -0.95 4.07
N GLY A 480 0.44 -1.86 4.36
CA GLY A 480 -0.96 -1.75 4.03
C GLY A 480 -1.73 -0.80 4.95
N GLU A 481 -2.81 -0.26 4.45
CA GLU A 481 -3.74 0.58 5.18
C GLU A 481 -4.96 -0.20 5.69
N VAL A 482 -5.38 -1.20 4.91
CA VAL A 482 -6.55 -2.07 5.15
C VAL A 482 -6.23 -3.49 4.66
N SER A 483 -7.04 -4.50 5.00
CA SER A 483 -6.73 -5.88 4.62
C SER A 483 -6.62 -6.07 3.10
N ALA A 484 -7.43 -5.36 2.30
CA ALA A 484 -7.37 -5.45 0.84
C ALA A 484 -5.98 -5.17 0.25
N ASP A 485 -5.27 -4.16 0.72
CA ASP A 485 -3.90 -3.88 0.30
C ASP A 485 -2.86 -4.51 1.24
N GLY A 486 -3.21 -4.77 2.50
CA GLY A 486 -2.37 -5.41 3.50
C GLY A 486 -1.89 -6.80 3.10
N HIS A 487 -2.77 -7.67 2.63
CA HIS A 487 -2.42 -9.01 2.13
C HIS A 487 -1.53 -8.94 0.88
N GLU A 488 -1.73 -7.99 -0.05
CA GLU A 488 -0.80 -7.79 -1.16
C GLU A 488 0.58 -7.33 -0.66
N TRP A 489 0.63 -6.43 0.32
CA TRP A 489 1.88 -5.98 0.92
C TRP A 489 2.60 -7.09 1.67
N THR A 490 1.89 -7.98 2.39
CA THR A 490 2.49 -9.10 3.13
C THR A 490 3.05 -10.17 2.21
N ASP A 491 2.39 -10.44 1.08
CA ASP A 491 2.73 -11.57 0.22
C ASP A 491 3.53 -11.19 -1.04
N ARG A 492 3.59 -9.90 -1.37
CA ARG A 492 4.22 -9.40 -2.60
C ARG A 492 5.15 -8.20 -2.40
N GLY A 493 5.07 -7.54 -1.24
CA GLY A 493 5.82 -6.31 -0.97
C GLY A 493 5.37 -5.11 -1.80
N LEU A 494 4.16 -5.14 -2.34
CA LEU A 494 3.61 -4.11 -3.21
C LEU A 494 2.11 -4.33 -3.41
N ALA A 495 1.27 -3.33 -3.16
CA ALA A 495 -0.11 -3.32 -3.62
C ALA A 495 -0.20 -2.84 -5.08
N SER A 496 -1.18 -3.34 -5.84
CA SER A 496 -1.40 -2.90 -7.23
C SER A 496 -1.94 -1.47 -7.27
N ASP A 497 -1.63 -0.70 -8.35
CA ASP A 497 -2.19 0.65 -8.53
C ASP A 497 -3.73 0.63 -8.58
N TYR A 498 -4.31 -0.47 -9.02
CA TYR A 498 -5.76 -0.65 -9.02
C TYR A 498 -6.30 -0.76 -7.59
N ASN A 499 -5.70 -1.60 -6.77
CA ASN A 499 -6.08 -1.79 -5.37
C ASN A 499 -5.91 -0.48 -4.57
N GLU A 500 -4.77 0.18 -4.67
CA GLU A 500 -4.48 1.47 -4.04
C GLU A 500 -5.52 2.58 -4.36
N LYS A 501 -6.17 2.51 -5.52
CA LYS A 501 -7.19 3.47 -5.95
C LYS A 501 -8.63 3.01 -5.71
N THR A 502 -8.85 1.75 -5.36
CA THR A 502 -10.19 1.19 -5.16
C THR A 502 -10.54 0.93 -3.70
N TRP A 503 -9.61 0.47 -2.87
CA TRP A 503 -9.89 0.18 -1.46
C TRP A 503 -10.54 1.36 -0.72
N PRO A 504 -10.18 2.66 -0.93
CA PRO A 504 -10.84 3.74 -0.20
C PRO A 504 -12.33 3.91 -0.51
N GLN A 505 -12.79 3.38 -1.64
CA GLN A 505 -14.22 3.36 -1.98
C GLN A 505 -14.93 2.15 -1.37
N ILE A 506 -14.28 0.99 -1.39
CA ILE A 506 -14.82 -0.27 -0.84
C ILE A 506 -15.09 -0.09 0.65
N TYR A 507 -14.11 0.40 1.39
CA TYR A 507 -14.19 0.58 2.85
C TYR A 507 -14.97 1.84 3.32
N SER A 508 -15.53 2.63 2.42
CA SER A 508 -16.17 3.91 2.73
C SER A 508 -17.67 3.86 2.92
N ASN A 509 -18.29 2.70 3.06
CA ASN A 509 -19.76 2.52 3.17
C ASN A 509 -20.56 3.07 1.97
N ARG A 510 -19.92 3.29 0.82
CA ARG A 510 -20.60 3.71 -0.41
C ARG A 510 -21.20 2.55 -1.19
N ARG A 511 -21.20 1.34 -0.61
CA ARG A 511 -21.63 0.08 -1.25
C ARG A 511 -20.91 -0.18 -2.59
N ALA A 512 -19.63 0.12 -2.64
CA ALA A 512 -18.78 -0.35 -3.70
C ALA A 512 -18.77 -1.89 -3.65
N TRP A 513 -18.77 -2.52 -4.80
CA TRP A 513 -18.54 -3.96 -4.86
C TRP A 513 -17.11 -4.23 -4.47
N ASP A 514 -16.89 -5.35 -3.81
CA ASP A 514 -15.53 -5.82 -3.59
C ASP A 514 -14.82 -5.99 -4.95
N LEU A 515 -13.75 -5.24 -5.10
CA LEU A 515 -12.92 -5.19 -6.31
C LEU A 515 -11.55 -5.84 -6.08
N THR A 516 -11.31 -6.35 -4.87
CA THR A 516 -9.97 -6.74 -4.41
C THR A 516 -9.88 -8.19 -4.00
N SER A 517 -10.91 -8.77 -3.39
CA SER A 517 -10.88 -10.18 -3.00
C SER A 517 -11.11 -11.10 -4.21
N GLY A 518 -10.23 -12.09 -4.36
CA GLY A 518 -10.39 -13.17 -5.33
C GLY A 518 -10.31 -12.78 -6.81
N GLU A 519 -10.01 -11.52 -7.15
CA GLU A 519 -9.92 -11.07 -8.53
C GLU A 519 -8.46 -11.02 -9.02
N ASP A 520 -8.21 -11.52 -10.25
CA ASP A 520 -6.87 -11.50 -10.90
C ASP A 520 -6.23 -10.10 -11.01
N LEU A 521 -7.00 -9.06 -10.79
CA LEU A 521 -6.58 -7.67 -10.97
C LEU A 521 -5.91 -7.06 -9.75
N ALA A 522 -6.47 -7.34 -8.60
CA ALA A 522 -5.78 -7.07 -7.35
C ALA A 522 -4.53 -7.95 -7.30
N ASN A 523 -4.62 -9.16 -7.84
CA ASN A 523 -3.66 -10.23 -7.73
C ASN A 523 -3.01 -10.57 -9.10
N PRO A 524 -2.16 -9.73 -9.67
CA PRO A 524 -1.51 -10.04 -10.94
C PRO A 524 -0.63 -11.28 -10.81
N GLY A 525 -1.00 -12.34 -11.53
CA GLY A 525 -0.38 -13.66 -11.44
C GLY A 525 1.14 -13.64 -11.58
N GLY A 526 1.82 -14.51 -10.82
CA GLY A 526 3.26 -14.73 -10.92
C GLY A 526 4.15 -13.75 -10.16
N ALA A 527 3.59 -12.90 -9.30
CA ALA A 527 4.33 -11.85 -8.61
C ALA A 527 4.44 -12.03 -7.07
N TYR A 528 3.89 -13.11 -6.52
CA TYR A 528 3.84 -13.36 -5.08
C TYR A 528 5.04 -14.15 -4.55
N LEU A 529 5.20 -14.15 -3.23
CA LEU A 529 6.25 -14.90 -2.52
C LEU A 529 6.19 -16.41 -2.83
N TRP A 530 5.01 -17.00 -2.84
CA TRP A 530 4.82 -18.42 -3.21
C TRP A 530 5.20 -18.69 -4.66
N ASP A 531 4.88 -17.79 -5.59
CA ASP A 531 5.25 -17.96 -7.00
C ASP A 531 6.78 -17.92 -7.18
N ALA A 532 7.45 -17.03 -6.47
CA ALA A 532 8.91 -16.95 -6.49
C ALA A 532 9.54 -18.20 -5.88
N ALA A 533 9.02 -18.69 -4.76
CA ALA A 533 9.47 -19.91 -4.10
C ALA A 533 9.26 -21.15 -4.99
N LEU A 534 8.09 -21.30 -5.60
CA LEU A 534 7.76 -22.41 -6.51
C LEU A 534 8.66 -22.40 -7.76
N ARG A 535 8.90 -21.22 -8.36
CA ARG A 535 9.85 -21.08 -9.49
C ARG A 535 11.28 -21.44 -9.10
N HIS A 536 11.62 -21.27 -7.82
CA HIS A 536 12.94 -21.67 -7.28
C HIS A 536 13.01 -23.16 -6.92
N GLY A 537 11.92 -23.90 -7.09
CA GLY A 537 11.82 -25.33 -6.82
C GLY A 537 11.64 -25.67 -5.32
N LEU A 538 11.20 -24.70 -4.51
CA LEU A 538 10.96 -24.89 -3.08
C LEU A 538 9.60 -25.56 -2.84
N TRP A 539 9.50 -26.29 -1.76
CA TRP A 539 8.23 -26.86 -1.29
C TRP A 539 7.45 -25.84 -0.47
N VAL A 540 6.32 -25.41 -1.02
CA VAL A 540 5.44 -24.38 -0.41
C VAL A 540 4.13 -25.02 0.01
N VAL A 541 3.59 -24.62 1.16
CA VAL A 541 2.27 -25.04 1.67
C VAL A 541 1.53 -23.80 2.17
N ASN A 542 0.27 -23.64 1.71
CA ASN A 542 -0.64 -22.57 2.11
C ASN A 542 -1.74 -23.06 3.03
N PHE A 543 -1.91 -22.42 4.18
CA PHE A 543 -2.97 -22.65 5.16
C PHE A 543 -3.90 -21.42 5.21
N GLY A 544 -4.78 -21.30 4.24
CA GLY A 544 -5.90 -20.37 4.25
C GLY A 544 -5.65 -18.98 3.70
N GLU A 545 -4.40 -18.59 3.43
CA GLU A 545 -4.10 -17.26 2.86
C GLU A 545 -4.73 -17.11 1.49
N MET A 546 -5.40 -15.97 1.25
CA MET A 546 -6.15 -15.64 0.02
C MET A 546 -7.07 -16.77 -0.46
N THR A 547 -7.83 -17.34 0.46
CA THR A 547 -8.77 -18.42 0.16
C THR A 547 -10.19 -18.07 0.58
N GLU A 548 -11.15 -18.57 -0.18
CA GLU A 548 -12.57 -18.51 0.14
C GLU A 548 -13.03 -19.83 0.78
N SER A 549 -13.91 -19.74 1.75
CA SER A 549 -14.61 -20.86 2.36
C SER A 549 -16.09 -20.56 2.39
N ASP A 550 -16.95 -21.49 1.92
CA ASP A 550 -18.38 -21.29 2.06
C ASP A 550 -18.77 -21.26 3.54
N GLU A 551 -19.58 -20.30 3.97
CA GLU A 551 -20.09 -20.23 5.34
C GLU A 551 -20.92 -21.46 5.75
N GLY A 552 -20.77 -21.89 6.99
CA GLY A 552 -21.57 -22.93 7.63
C GLY A 552 -21.08 -23.26 9.02
N ASP A 553 -22.03 -23.64 9.87
CA ASP A 553 -21.84 -23.93 11.31
C ASP A 553 -20.92 -25.10 11.67
N SER A 554 -20.29 -25.77 10.70
CA SER A 554 -19.36 -26.87 11.00
C SER A 554 -18.04 -26.72 10.22
N ALA A 555 -16.96 -26.59 10.94
CA ALA A 555 -15.58 -26.58 10.46
C ALA A 555 -15.13 -27.81 9.65
N ALA A 556 -15.98 -28.81 9.48
CA ALA A 556 -15.56 -30.16 9.07
C ALA A 556 -15.81 -30.51 7.61
N ALA A 557 -16.43 -29.68 6.76
CA ALA A 557 -16.98 -30.21 5.52
C ALA A 557 -16.95 -29.32 4.28
N ARG A 558 -16.20 -28.21 4.24
CA ARG A 558 -16.21 -27.35 3.05
C ARG A 558 -14.85 -27.24 2.41
N PRO A 559 -14.71 -27.61 1.13
CA PRO A 559 -13.44 -27.42 0.45
C PRO A 559 -13.12 -25.94 0.34
N VAL A 560 -11.98 -25.55 0.87
CA VAL A 560 -11.37 -24.25 0.68
C VAL A 560 -11.00 -24.09 -0.78
N ARG A 561 -11.34 -22.95 -1.36
CA ARG A 561 -11.08 -22.61 -2.76
C ARG A 561 -10.23 -21.35 -2.83
N THR A 562 -9.48 -21.22 -3.89
CA THR A 562 -8.79 -19.99 -4.23
C THR A 562 -8.89 -19.75 -5.73
N ASN A 563 -9.09 -18.49 -6.10
CA ASN A 563 -9.08 -18.05 -7.51
C ASN A 563 -7.66 -17.73 -7.97
N ILE A 564 -6.68 -17.60 -7.03
CA ILE A 564 -5.29 -17.28 -7.34
C ILE A 564 -4.58 -18.52 -7.90
N PRO A 565 -4.12 -18.50 -9.17
CA PRO A 565 -3.58 -19.69 -9.82
C PRO A 565 -2.42 -20.33 -9.07
N GLY A 566 -1.49 -19.52 -8.52
CA GLY A 566 -0.31 -20.00 -7.79
C GLY A 566 -0.62 -20.73 -6.48
N LEU A 567 -1.80 -20.51 -5.89
CA LEU A 567 -2.20 -21.14 -4.62
C LEU A 567 -2.97 -22.47 -4.79
N LYS A 568 -3.53 -22.76 -5.96
CA LYS A 568 -4.44 -23.90 -6.18
C LYS A 568 -3.87 -25.25 -5.77
N ASP A 569 -2.59 -25.49 -6.10
CA ASP A 569 -1.95 -26.79 -5.87
C ASP A 569 -1.20 -26.89 -4.52
N ILE A 570 -1.08 -25.80 -3.79
CA ILE A 570 -0.35 -25.71 -2.53
C ILE A 570 -1.23 -25.44 -1.31
N THR A 571 -2.53 -25.20 -1.54
CA THR A 571 -3.49 -24.88 -0.48
C THR A 571 -4.02 -26.16 0.21
N VAL A 572 -4.02 -26.14 1.53
CA VAL A 572 -4.59 -27.19 2.38
C VAL A 572 -6.11 -27.04 2.41
N THR A 573 -6.81 -27.94 1.73
CA THR A 573 -8.24 -27.82 1.41
C THR A 573 -9.19 -27.99 2.61
N ASN A 574 -8.70 -28.48 3.75
CA ASN A 574 -9.49 -28.61 5.00
C ASN A 574 -9.11 -27.55 6.06
N TYR A 575 -8.29 -26.56 5.69
CA TYR A 575 -7.96 -25.43 6.58
C TYR A 575 -8.83 -24.23 6.20
N PRO A 576 -9.76 -23.79 7.06
CA PRO A 576 -10.67 -22.70 6.72
C PRO A 576 -9.90 -21.37 6.63
N GLY A 577 -10.17 -20.59 5.59
CA GLY A 577 -9.68 -19.22 5.42
C GLY A 577 -10.39 -18.24 6.35
N PHE A 578 -10.87 -17.10 5.83
CA PHE A 578 -11.60 -16.10 6.60
C PHE A 578 -13.00 -16.59 6.98
N VAL A 579 -13.08 -17.38 8.04
CA VAL A 579 -14.35 -17.84 8.66
C VAL A 579 -14.25 -17.59 10.16
N LEU A 580 -14.68 -16.43 10.61
CA LEU A 580 -14.52 -15.96 12.00
C LEU A 580 -15.32 -16.79 13.04
N SER A 581 -16.32 -17.55 12.60
CA SER A 581 -17.04 -18.51 13.44
C SER A 581 -16.20 -19.72 13.84
N VAL A 582 -15.14 -20.05 13.07
CA VAL A 582 -14.20 -21.12 13.38
C VAL A 582 -13.11 -20.63 14.32
N ALA A 583 -12.90 -21.30 15.43
CA ALA A 583 -11.87 -20.98 16.39
C ALA A 583 -10.46 -21.16 15.81
N ASP A 584 -9.53 -20.22 16.08
CA ASP A 584 -8.14 -20.35 15.63
C ASP A 584 -7.40 -21.47 16.35
N THR A 585 -7.82 -21.86 17.55
CA THR A 585 -7.36 -23.10 18.19
C THR A 585 -7.70 -24.35 17.38
N THR A 586 -8.80 -24.36 16.60
CA THR A 586 -9.08 -25.40 15.60
C THR A 586 -8.08 -25.36 14.43
N ARG A 587 -7.76 -24.14 13.92
CA ARG A 587 -6.73 -23.93 12.88
C ARG A 587 -5.35 -24.38 13.36
N ALA A 588 -4.99 -24.04 14.60
CA ALA A 588 -3.73 -24.50 15.23
C ALA A 588 -3.63 -26.02 15.30
N ARG A 589 -4.73 -26.72 15.64
CA ARG A 589 -4.77 -28.20 15.65
C ARG A 589 -4.57 -28.78 14.24
N LEU A 590 -5.29 -28.24 13.21
CA LEU A 590 -5.15 -28.72 11.82
C LEU A 590 -3.71 -28.52 11.29
N PHE A 591 -3.12 -27.39 11.62
CA PHE A 591 -1.71 -27.12 11.31
C PHE A 591 -0.79 -28.08 12.06
N GLY A 592 -1.02 -28.30 13.37
CA GLY A 592 -0.25 -29.23 14.21
C GLY A 592 -0.29 -30.68 13.69
N ASP A 593 -1.46 -31.13 13.19
CA ASP A 593 -1.61 -32.47 12.56
C ASP A 593 -0.74 -32.57 11.29
N SER A 594 -0.64 -31.47 10.49
CA SER A 594 0.24 -31.40 9.32
C SER A 594 1.71 -31.46 9.72
N VAL A 595 2.11 -30.69 10.74
CA VAL A 595 3.49 -30.70 11.25
C VAL A 595 3.85 -32.11 11.76
N ALA A 596 2.93 -32.80 12.49
CA ALA A 596 3.15 -34.18 12.94
C ALA A 596 3.35 -35.16 11.77
N SER A 597 2.58 -34.98 10.68
CA SER A 597 2.76 -35.80 9.47
C SER A 597 4.10 -35.55 8.80
N TRP A 598 4.56 -34.28 8.72
CA TRP A 598 5.87 -33.93 8.15
C TRP A 598 7.03 -34.45 8.98
N ASP A 599 6.94 -34.39 10.30
CA ASP A 599 7.93 -34.96 11.24
C ASP A 599 8.09 -36.48 11.04
N LEU A 600 6.96 -37.23 10.91
CA LEU A 600 6.97 -38.66 10.63
C LEU A 600 7.59 -38.97 9.25
N GLN A 601 7.47 -38.08 8.27
CA GLN A 601 8.09 -38.21 6.94
C GLN A 601 9.56 -37.79 6.93
N GLY A 602 10.08 -37.20 8.00
CA GLY A 602 11.42 -36.66 8.11
C GLY A 602 11.70 -35.47 7.17
N ARG A 603 10.66 -34.69 6.84
CA ARG A 603 10.77 -33.50 5.97
C ARG A 603 9.83 -32.39 6.43
N PHE A 604 10.18 -31.15 6.12
CA PHE A 604 9.40 -29.95 6.46
C PHE A 604 9.37 -29.02 5.24
N PRO A 605 8.26 -28.27 4.96
CA PRO A 605 8.21 -27.32 3.87
C PRO A 605 9.30 -26.24 3.98
N ASP A 606 9.81 -25.75 2.84
CA ASP A 606 10.72 -24.61 2.82
C ASP A 606 9.99 -23.32 3.20
N LEU A 607 8.75 -23.16 2.73
CA LEU A 607 7.87 -22.05 3.04
C LEU A 607 6.47 -22.55 3.43
N THR A 608 5.99 -22.14 4.58
CA THR A 608 4.60 -22.32 4.99
C THR A 608 3.96 -20.97 5.25
N ILE A 609 2.83 -20.68 4.64
CA ILE A 609 2.02 -19.48 4.88
C ILE A 609 0.79 -19.91 5.66
N LEU A 610 0.47 -19.19 6.73
CA LEU A 610 -0.60 -19.54 7.66
C LEU A 610 -1.41 -18.32 8.04
N TRP A 611 -2.72 -18.36 7.82
CA TRP A 611 -3.63 -17.28 8.20
C TRP A 611 -4.38 -17.59 9.49
N LEU A 612 -4.35 -16.67 10.46
CA LEU A 612 -5.08 -16.71 11.72
C LEU A 612 -5.97 -15.48 11.86
N PRO A 613 -7.19 -15.46 11.27
CA PRO A 613 -7.96 -14.24 11.08
C PRO A 613 -8.82 -13.83 12.30
N ARG A 614 -8.86 -14.59 13.38
CA ARG A 614 -9.93 -14.42 14.38
C ARG A 614 -9.74 -13.21 15.29
N ASP A 615 -8.58 -12.60 15.32
CA ASP A 615 -8.36 -11.33 16.01
C ASP A 615 -9.02 -10.13 15.33
N HIS A 616 -9.44 -10.24 14.05
CA HIS A 616 -10.38 -9.31 13.42
C HIS A 616 -11.64 -9.08 14.25
N THR A 617 -12.17 -10.13 14.85
CA THR A 617 -13.36 -10.19 15.68
C THR A 617 -14.71 -10.05 14.92
N LEU A 618 -15.78 -10.38 15.60
CA LEU A 618 -17.17 -10.17 15.13
C LEU A 618 -17.83 -8.97 15.84
N GLY A 619 -17.06 -8.06 16.44
CA GLY A 619 -17.59 -6.98 17.23
C GLY A 619 -18.49 -7.50 18.38
N ARG A 620 -19.62 -6.85 18.56
CA ARG A 620 -20.58 -7.22 19.64
C ARG A 620 -21.81 -7.95 19.11
N GLN A 621 -21.66 -8.82 18.14
CA GLN A 621 -22.79 -9.62 17.66
C GLN A 621 -23.42 -10.43 18.81
N ALA A 622 -24.76 -10.35 18.93
CA ALA A 622 -25.51 -10.99 20.01
C ALA A 622 -25.25 -12.50 20.07
N SER A 623 -24.97 -13.02 21.28
CA SER A 623 -24.71 -14.43 21.52
C SER A 623 -23.48 -15.02 20.75
N ARG A 624 -22.65 -14.18 20.13
CA ARG A 624 -21.35 -14.56 19.57
C ARG A 624 -20.26 -14.26 20.60
N PRO A 625 -19.06 -14.86 20.47
CA PRO A 625 -17.95 -14.56 21.37
C PRO A 625 -17.63 -13.07 21.43
N THR A 626 -17.23 -12.58 22.61
CA THR A 626 -16.78 -11.19 22.74
C THR A 626 -15.48 -10.95 21.98
N PRO A 627 -15.16 -9.71 21.60
CA PRO A 627 -13.87 -9.39 20.98
C PRO A 627 -12.68 -9.91 21.78
N ARG A 628 -12.69 -9.78 23.10
CA ARG A 628 -11.63 -10.33 23.97
C ARG A 628 -11.53 -11.85 23.93
N ALA A 629 -12.67 -12.55 23.89
CA ALA A 629 -12.67 -14.00 23.76
C ALA A 629 -12.11 -14.48 22.41
N MET A 630 -12.37 -13.73 21.33
CA MET A 630 -11.87 -14.04 19.99
C MET A 630 -10.36 -13.79 19.88
N VAL A 631 -9.88 -12.65 20.37
CA VAL A 631 -8.44 -12.36 20.40
C VAL A 631 -7.68 -13.31 21.34
N ALA A 632 -8.28 -13.70 22.47
CA ALA A 632 -7.68 -14.68 23.39
C ALA A 632 -7.58 -16.08 22.77
N ASP A 633 -8.54 -16.49 21.92
CA ASP A 633 -8.48 -17.74 21.17
C ASP A 633 -7.40 -17.69 20.07
N ASN A 634 -7.26 -16.57 19.36
CA ASN A 634 -6.20 -16.36 18.40
C ASN A 634 -4.81 -16.39 19.08
N ASP A 635 -4.65 -15.73 20.24
CA ASP A 635 -3.41 -15.77 21.02
C ASP A 635 -3.04 -17.17 21.52
N LEU A 636 -4.04 -17.93 22.00
CA LEU A 636 -3.82 -19.32 22.40
C LEU A 636 -3.41 -20.18 21.20
N ALA A 637 -4.04 -19.99 20.05
CA ALA A 637 -3.69 -20.69 18.81
C ALA A 637 -2.23 -20.40 18.41
N LEU A 638 -1.81 -19.13 18.47
CA LEU A 638 -0.43 -18.75 18.23
C LEU A 638 0.53 -19.46 19.19
N GLY A 639 0.22 -19.50 20.47
CA GLY A 639 1.00 -20.22 21.49
C GLY A 639 1.16 -21.70 21.17
N LEU A 640 0.06 -22.38 20.84
CA LEU A 640 0.04 -23.82 20.46
C LEU A 640 0.87 -24.09 19.19
N ILE A 641 0.79 -23.20 18.20
CA ILE A 641 1.58 -23.31 16.97
C ILE A 641 3.07 -23.20 17.26
N VAL A 642 3.49 -22.18 18.02
CA VAL A 642 4.91 -21.96 18.34
C VAL A 642 5.45 -23.11 19.22
N GLU A 643 4.67 -23.62 20.18
CA GLU A 643 5.02 -24.82 20.96
C GLU A 643 5.25 -26.01 20.02
N ARG A 644 4.26 -26.33 19.17
CA ARG A 644 4.35 -27.46 18.23
C ARG A 644 5.54 -27.35 17.27
N LEU A 645 5.82 -26.17 16.75
CA LEU A 645 7.01 -25.90 15.91
C LEU A 645 8.30 -26.14 16.69
N SER A 646 8.36 -25.67 17.96
CA SER A 646 9.57 -25.79 18.79
C SER A 646 9.87 -27.24 19.22
N GLU A 647 8.88 -28.10 19.18
CA GLU A 647 9.01 -29.55 19.45
C GLU A 647 9.36 -30.36 18.19
N SER A 648 9.21 -29.79 16.99
CA SER A 648 9.51 -30.46 15.72
C SER A 648 11.02 -30.70 15.55
N PRO A 649 11.45 -31.84 14.96
CA PRO A 649 12.81 -32.05 14.54
C PRO A 649 13.34 -31.00 13.56
N ALA A 650 12.45 -30.25 12.85
CA ALA A 650 12.81 -29.14 11.97
C ALA A 650 13.18 -27.85 12.73
N TRP A 651 12.85 -27.75 14.02
CA TRP A 651 13.08 -26.54 14.83
C TRP A 651 14.49 -25.95 14.70
N PRO A 652 15.58 -26.74 14.76
CA PRO A 652 16.94 -26.21 14.62
C PRO A 652 17.22 -25.44 13.32
N SER A 653 16.34 -25.53 12.34
CA SER A 653 16.50 -24.87 11.03
C SER A 653 15.32 -23.94 10.65
N LEU A 654 14.46 -23.60 11.63
CA LEU A 654 13.21 -22.91 11.39
C LEU A 654 13.21 -21.47 11.93
N ALA A 655 12.56 -20.57 11.16
CA ALA A 655 12.15 -19.26 11.65
C ALA A 655 10.64 -19.07 11.40
N ALA A 656 9.89 -18.75 12.46
CA ALA A 656 8.51 -18.32 12.37
C ALA A 656 8.44 -16.80 12.49
N PHE A 657 7.79 -16.15 11.53
CA PHE A 657 7.48 -14.72 11.53
C PHE A 657 5.97 -14.57 11.69
N VAL A 658 5.55 -13.71 12.60
CA VAL A 658 4.14 -13.43 12.90
C VAL A 658 3.93 -11.92 12.81
N LEU A 659 3.00 -11.51 11.98
CA LEU A 659 2.65 -10.10 11.81
C LEU A 659 1.16 -9.95 11.52
N GLU A 660 0.67 -8.72 11.62
CA GLU A 660 -0.64 -8.32 11.13
C GLU A 660 -0.50 -7.87 9.66
N ASP A 661 -1.53 -8.10 8.85
CA ASP A 661 -1.60 -7.62 7.45
C ASP A 661 -1.64 -6.09 7.39
N ASP A 662 -2.46 -5.47 8.25
CA ASP A 662 -2.60 -4.03 8.42
C ASP A 662 -2.83 -3.65 9.89
N ALA A 663 -2.96 -2.34 10.17
CA ALA A 663 -3.30 -1.78 11.47
C ALA A 663 -4.69 -1.10 11.51
N GLN A 664 -5.31 -0.98 10.36
CA GLN A 664 -6.63 -0.45 9.99
C GLN A 664 -7.18 0.69 10.88
N ASN A 665 -7.66 0.41 12.07
CA ASN A 665 -8.35 1.38 12.90
C ASN A 665 -7.95 1.34 14.39
N GLY A 666 -6.85 0.64 14.70
CA GLY A 666 -6.36 0.54 16.06
C GLY A 666 -5.71 1.84 16.59
N PRO A 667 -5.83 2.15 17.89
CA PRO A 667 -5.08 3.25 18.48
C PRO A 667 -3.60 2.94 18.58
N ASP A 668 -2.76 3.90 18.20
CA ASP A 668 -1.31 3.88 18.41
C ASP A 668 -0.75 5.31 18.62
N HIS A 669 0.14 5.47 19.58
CA HIS A 669 0.65 6.79 19.95
C HIS A 669 1.79 7.29 19.06
N VAL A 670 2.35 6.45 18.18
CA VAL A 670 3.47 6.78 17.30
C VAL A 670 2.99 7.03 15.88
N ASP A 671 2.35 6.03 15.25
CA ASP A 671 1.82 6.14 13.89
C ASP A 671 0.68 5.14 13.68
N ALA A 672 -0.27 5.51 12.82
CA ALA A 672 -1.44 4.68 12.48
C ALA A 672 -1.08 3.32 11.84
N HIS A 673 0.12 3.17 11.29
CA HIS A 673 0.60 1.91 10.70
C HIS A 673 1.47 1.08 11.64
N ARG A 674 1.73 1.55 12.88
CA ARG A 674 2.57 0.77 13.77
C ARG A 674 1.85 -0.46 14.29
N SER A 675 2.46 -1.64 14.08
CA SER A 675 1.80 -2.92 14.33
C SER A 675 2.69 -3.94 15.04
N VAL A 676 2.17 -5.14 15.24
CA VAL A 676 2.82 -6.23 15.96
C VAL A 676 3.72 -7.02 15.01
N LEU A 677 4.96 -7.29 15.44
CA LEU A 677 5.86 -8.25 14.82
C LEU A 677 6.42 -9.17 15.91
N LEU A 678 6.28 -10.48 15.72
CA LEU A 678 6.88 -11.49 16.59
C LEU A 678 7.76 -12.42 15.75
N VAL A 679 8.86 -12.88 16.34
CA VAL A 679 9.76 -13.85 15.70
C VAL A 679 10.05 -14.97 16.68
N ALA A 680 9.79 -16.21 16.29
CA ALA A 680 10.15 -17.40 17.03
C ALA A 680 11.15 -18.25 16.25
N SER A 681 12.35 -18.41 16.76
CA SER A 681 13.42 -19.20 16.16
C SER A 681 14.47 -19.57 17.19
N PRO A 682 15.17 -20.71 17.05
CA PRO A 682 16.38 -20.98 17.82
C PRO A 682 17.44 -19.89 17.67
N TYR A 683 17.46 -19.21 16.53
CA TYR A 683 18.43 -18.17 16.21
C TYR A 683 17.98 -16.76 16.59
N ALA A 684 16.72 -16.55 16.99
CA ALA A 684 16.28 -15.26 17.47
C ALA A 684 16.95 -14.90 18.80
N ARG A 685 17.42 -13.65 18.95
CA ARG A 685 18.02 -13.15 20.19
C ARG A 685 17.05 -13.32 21.36
N ARG A 686 17.61 -13.50 22.55
CA ARG A 686 16.82 -13.69 23.75
C ARG A 686 16.72 -12.40 24.55
N ASP A 687 15.53 -12.17 25.12
CA ASP A 687 15.24 -11.05 26.03
C ASP A 687 15.75 -9.70 25.50
N ALA A 688 15.55 -9.48 24.21
CA ALA A 688 16.05 -8.29 23.53
C ALA A 688 14.91 -7.33 23.17
N VAL A 689 15.24 -6.05 23.02
CA VAL A 689 14.41 -5.04 22.36
C VAL A 689 15.13 -4.59 21.12
N ASP A 690 14.44 -4.58 19.98
CA ASP A 690 14.95 -4.05 18.73
C ASP A 690 14.04 -2.90 18.26
N SER A 691 14.59 -1.68 18.37
CA SER A 691 13.93 -0.43 17.98
C SER A 691 14.34 0.05 16.58
N THR A 692 14.97 -0.81 15.79
CA THR A 692 15.25 -0.52 14.38
C THR A 692 13.94 -0.31 13.64
N PHE A 693 13.92 0.63 12.70
CA PHE A 693 12.78 0.85 11.84
C PHE A 693 12.62 -0.33 10.88
N TYR A 694 11.55 -1.08 11.06
CA TYR A 694 11.17 -2.21 10.20
C TYR A 694 9.79 -2.03 9.61
N THR A 695 9.55 -2.69 8.49
CA THR A 695 8.25 -2.71 7.81
C THR A 695 7.87 -4.13 7.41
N THR A 696 6.64 -4.35 6.93
CA THR A 696 6.23 -5.63 6.31
C THR A 696 7.24 -6.07 5.25
N ALA A 697 7.71 -5.13 4.41
CA ALA A 697 8.73 -5.39 3.42
C ALA A 697 10.08 -5.84 4.02
N SER A 698 10.38 -5.49 5.29
CA SER A 698 11.57 -5.98 6.01
C SER A 698 11.47 -7.47 6.35
N VAL A 699 10.27 -7.93 6.68
CA VAL A 699 9.98 -9.35 6.95
C VAL A 699 10.11 -10.14 5.65
N LEU A 700 9.48 -9.69 4.56
CA LEU A 700 9.62 -10.29 3.23
C LEU A 700 11.08 -10.39 2.81
N ARG A 701 11.85 -9.29 2.93
CA ARG A 701 13.27 -9.28 2.60
C ARG A 701 14.06 -10.32 3.39
N THR A 702 13.73 -10.52 4.65
CA THR A 702 14.36 -11.53 5.50
C THR A 702 14.01 -12.95 5.04
N ILE A 703 12.75 -13.19 4.72
CA ILE A 703 12.26 -14.48 4.20
C ILE A 703 12.94 -14.80 2.86
N GLU A 704 12.99 -13.84 1.93
CA GLU A 704 13.68 -13.98 0.65
C GLU A 704 15.15 -14.33 0.83
N GLU A 705 15.87 -13.65 1.72
CA GLU A 705 17.27 -13.93 1.98
C GLU A 705 17.49 -15.30 2.65
N ILE A 706 16.57 -15.77 3.51
CA ILE A 706 16.61 -17.14 4.06
C ILE A 706 16.44 -18.16 2.95
N LEU A 707 15.46 -17.98 2.09
CA LEU A 707 15.08 -18.91 1.02
C LEU A 707 15.94 -18.78 -0.25
N GLY A 708 16.79 -17.76 -0.33
CA GLY A 708 17.65 -17.49 -1.49
C GLY A 708 16.90 -16.90 -2.68
N LEU A 709 15.79 -16.25 -2.46
CA LEU A 709 14.96 -15.60 -3.47
C LEU A 709 15.47 -14.19 -3.80
N ALA A 710 15.17 -13.73 -5.02
CA ALA A 710 15.34 -12.34 -5.39
C ALA A 710 14.19 -11.48 -4.84
N PRO A 711 14.41 -10.18 -4.59
CA PRO A 711 13.34 -9.28 -4.18
C PRO A 711 12.18 -9.24 -5.17
N LEU A 712 10.96 -9.22 -4.65
CA LEU A 712 9.73 -9.17 -5.42
C LEU A 712 9.42 -7.77 -5.92
N SER A 713 9.76 -6.74 -5.12
CA SER A 713 9.47 -5.34 -5.38
C SER A 713 10.67 -4.42 -5.08
N GLN A 714 10.53 -3.14 -5.42
CA GLN A 714 11.49 -2.12 -5.00
C GLN A 714 11.44 -1.86 -3.49
N TYR A 715 10.34 -2.17 -2.83
CA TYR A 715 10.13 -1.92 -1.40
C TYR A 715 10.87 -2.94 -0.55
N ASP A 716 10.70 -4.24 -0.81
CA ASP A 716 11.43 -5.29 -0.10
C ASP A 716 12.92 -5.24 -0.42
N ALA A 717 13.30 -4.98 -1.70
CA ALA A 717 14.70 -4.74 -2.06
C ALA A 717 15.33 -3.61 -1.25
N ALA A 718 14.58 -2.54 -0.96
CA ALA A 718 15.05 -1.38 -0.21
C ALA A 718 15.01 -1.57 1.31
N ALA A 719 14.17 -2.47 1.81
CA ALA A 719 13.92 -2.66 3.22
C ALA A 719 15.15 -3.14 4.00
N THR A 720 15.18 -2.83 5.28
CA THR A 720 16.20 -3.34 6.22
C THR A 720 15.74 -4.70 6.71
N PRO A 721 16.43 -5.81 6.42
CA PRO A 721 16.05 -7.12 6.93
C PRO A 721 16.33 -7.25 8.43
N LEU A 722 15.69 -8.24 9.07
CA LEU A 722 15.67 -8.45 10.51
C LEU A 722 16.96 -9.08 11.09
N TRP A 723 18.09 -9.07 10.38
CA TRP A 723 19.29 -9.83 10.80
C TRP A 723 19.87 -9.36 12.14
N SER A 724 19.66 -8.11 12.57
CA SER A 724 20.03 -7.65 13.91
C SER A 724 19.30 -8.39 15.04
N ALA A 725 18.15 -8.98 14.75
CA ALA A 725 17.36 -9.77 15.70
C ALA A 725 17.83 -11.23 15.80
N PHE A 726 18.76 -11.67 14.96
CA PHE A 726 19.26 -13.05 14.93
C PHE A 726 20.66 -13.16 15.53
N MET A 727 21.00 -14.35 16.00
CA MET A 727 22.29 -14.74 16.55
C MET A 727 22.84 -15.97 15.85
N TRP A 728 24.18 -16.17 15.90
CA TRP A 728 24.87 -17.25 15.21
C TRP A 728 24.73 -18.63 15.83
N ARG A 729 24.48 -18.66 17.14
CA ARG A 729 24.39 -19.93 17.89
C ARG A 729 22.92 -20.15 18.25
N PRO A 730 22.35 -21.28 17.83
CA PRO A 730 20.95 -21.58 18.15
C PRO A 730 20.79 -21.89 19.66
N ASP A 731 19.67 -21.46 20.20
CA ASP A 731 19.11 -21.95 21.45
C ASP A 731 17.84 -22.70 21.12
N SER A 732 17.93 -24.01 21.00
CA SER A 732 16.85 -24.92 20.62
C SER A 732 15.91 -25.26 21.79
N THR A 733 15.96 -24.55 22.90
CA THR A 733 15.02 -24.72 24.02
C THR A 733 13.60 -24.52 23.51
N THR A 734 12.73 -25.50 23.81
CA THR A 734 11.32 -25.48 23.36
C THR A 734 10.53 -24.35 24.03
N PHE A 735 9.52 -23.87 23.35
CA PHE A 735 8.52 -22.96 23.90
C PHE A 735 7.38 -23.78 24.47
N SER A 736 6.80 -23.36 25.60
CA SER A 736 5.55 -23.89 26.11
C SER A 736 4.50 -22.78 26.07
N HIS A 737 3.36 -23.08 25.45
CA HIS A 737 2.25 -22.13 25.41
C HIS A 737 1.73 -21.82 26.82
N LEU A 738 1.17 -20.66 26.99
CA LEU A 738 0.46 -20.26 28.20
C LEU A 738 -1.05 -20.52 28.00
N PRO A 739 -1.73 -21.06 28.98
CA PRO A 739 -3.18 -21.18 28.92
C PRO A 739 -3.81 -19.79 28.82
N SER A 740 -4.93 -19.72 28.11
CA SER A 740 -5.69 -18.46 28.05
C SER A 740 -6.11 -18.06 29.47
N THR A 741 -5.85 -16.81 29.83
CA THR A 741 -6.32 -16.19 31.07
C THR A 741 -7.68 -15.52 30.92
N TRP A 742 -8.17 -15.35 29.69
CA TRP A 742 -9.51 -14.85 29.36
C TRP A 742 -10.45 -16.01 28.98
N PRO A 743 -11.74 -16.00 29.39
CA PRO A 743 -12.68 -17.08 29.04
C PRO A 743 -12.98 -17.08 27.53
N LEU A 744 -12.54 -18.13 26.81
CA LEU A 744 -12.75 -18.27 25.35
C LEU A 744 -14.23 -18.42 24.97
N THR A 745 -15.07 -18.78 25.93
CA THR A 745 -16.53 -18.97 25.75
C THR A 745 -17.36 -17.80 26.22
N GLU A 746 -16.73 -16.66 26.55
CA GLU A 746 -17.45 -15.45 26.90
C GLU A 746 -18.24 -14.94 25.70
N LEU A 747 -19.55 -14.74 25.88
CA LEU A 747 -20.47 -14.32 24.83
C LEU A 747 -20.97 -12.90 25.06
N ASN A 748 -21.17 -12.18 23.98
CA ASN A 748 -21.90 -10.92 24.00
C ASN A 748 -23.34 -11.15 24.51
N PRO A 749 -23.92 -10.17 25.25
CA PRO A 749 -25.30 -10.30 25.73
C PRO A 749 -26.29 -10.54 24.57
N SER A 750 -27.19 -11.52 24.74
CA SER A 750 -28.20 -11.86 23.71
C SER A 750 -29.17 -10.70 23.40
N ALA A 751 -29.32 -9.77 24.34
CA ALA A 751 -30.16 -8.57 24.17
C ALA A 751 -29.43 -7.44 23.40
N PHE A 752 -28.12 -7.54 23.19
CA PHE A 752 -27.37 -6.51 22.45
C PHE A 752 -27.84 -6.47 20.99
N ARG A 753 -27.89 -5.30 20.43
CA ARG A 753 -28.21 -5.07 19.01
C ARG A 753 -27.01 -4.39 18.37
N SER A 754 -26.16 -5.19 17.72
CA SER A 754 -25.09 -4.68 16.85
C SER A 754 -25.72 -3.86 15.73
N ARG A 755 -25.01 -2.83 15.31
CA ARG A 755 -25.38 -2.02 14.13
C ARG A 755 -24.80 -2.61 12.85
N ILE A 756 -23.87 -3.55 12.97
CA ILE A 756 -23.27 -4.25 11.85
C ILE A 756 -24.15 -5.45 11.51
N PRO A 757 -24.65 -5.57 10.27
CA PRO A 757 -25.32 -6.79 9.82
C PRO A 757 -24.41 -8.01 9.90
N VAL A 758 -24.96 -9.16 10.27
CA VAL A 758 -24.18 -10.42 10.35
C VAL A 758 -23.62 -10.80 8.96
N SER A 759 -24.37 -10.48 7.89
CA SER A 759 -23.92 -10.70 6.51
C SER A 759 -22.61 -9.98 6.18
N ASP A 760 -22.42 -8.79 6.72
CA ASP A 760 -21.27 -7.95 6.45
C ASP A 760 -20.00 -8.39 7.23
N LEU A 761 -20.12 -9.41 8.06
CA LEU A 761 -19.03 -10.06 8.79
C LEU A 761 -18.71 -11.48 8.23
N ALA A 762 -19.39 -11.85 7.16
CA ALA A 762 -19.22 -13.15 6.52
C ALA A 762 -17.99 -13.19 5.60
N GLU A 763 -17.69 -12.08 4.98
CA GLU A 763 -16.53 -11.89 4.13
C GLU A 763 -15.61 -10.82 4.75
N ALA A 764 -14.32 -10.89 4.43
CA ALA A 764 -13.37 -9.89 4.88
C ALA A 764 -13.82 -8.51 4.37
N ASP A 765 -13.75 -7.51 5.24
CA ASP A 765 -13.85 -6.09 4.91
C ASP A 765 -15.21 -5.57 4.41
N GLU A 766 -16.29 -6.36 4.48
CA GLU A 766 -17.63 -5.86 4.16
C GLU A 766 -18.29 -5.09 5.33
N ALA A 767 -17.79 -5.22 6.56
CA ALA A 767 -18.31 -4.54 7.73
C ALA A 767 -18.05 -3.03 7.70
N ASP A 768 -18.93 -2.24 8.36
CA ASP A 768 -18.60 -0.85 8.70
C ASP A 768 -17.49 -0.83 9.76
N GLU A 769 -16.26 -0.64 9.33
CA GLU A 769 -15.08 -0.71 10.17
C GLU A 769 -15.06 0.33 11.31
N MET A 770 -15.62 1.52 11.09
CA MET A 770 -15.75 2.53 12.15
C MET A 770 -16.73 2.07 13.22
N GLU A 771 -17.81 1.43 12.81
CA GLU A 771 -18.79 0.88 13.74
C GLU A 771 -18.21 -0.35 14.45
N LEU A 772 -17.47 -1.22 13.76
CA LEU A 772 -16.78 -2.36 14.35
C LEU A 772 -15.79 -1.91 15.43
N ASN A 773 -14.96 -0.91 15.12
CA ASN A 773 -14.01 -0.34 16.07
C ASN A 773 -14.71 0.26 17.29
N ARG A 774 -15.85 0.94 17.09
CA ARG A 774 -16.65 1.46 18.16
C ARG A 774 -17.20 0.35 19.06
N GLU A 775 -17.72 -0.73 18.46
CA GLU A 775 -18.23 -1.88 19.23
C GLU A 775 -17.12 -2.58 20.00
N ILE A 776 -15.92 -2.72 19.43
CA ILE A 776 -14.75 -3.27 20.12
C ILE A 776 -14.39 -2.36 21.31
N TRP A 777 -14.30 -1.04 21.10
CA TRP A 777 -14.00 -0.09 22.18
C TRP A 777 -15.04 -0.20 23.33
N GLU A 778 -16.31 -0.16 23.01
CA GLU A 778 -17.40 -0.24 24.01
C GLU A 778 -17.40 -1.59 24.75
N SER A 779 -16.97 -2.69 24.13
CA SER A 779 -16.85 -4.00 24.76
C SER A 779 -15.74 -4.03 25.82
N VAL A 780 -14.68 -3.26 25.59
CA VAL A 780 -13.50 -3.20 26.45
C VAL A 780 -13.63 -2.10 27.51
N HIS A 781 -14.33 -1.02 27.20
CA HIS A 781 -14.56 0.14 28.07
C HIS A 781 -16.06 0.38 28.27
N PRO A 782 -16.79 -0.48 29.01
CA PRO A 782 -18.24 -0.35 29.19
C PRO A 782 -18.60 1.03 29.78
N GLY A 783 -19.49 1.74 29.11
CA GLY A 783 -19.98 3.06 29.55
C GLY A 783 -19.06 4.24 29.21
N SER A 784 -17.95 4.01 28.52
CA SER A 784 -17.09 5.06 27.99
C SER A 784 -17.40 5.30 26.52
N ALA A 785 -17.61 6.56 26.14
CA ALA A 785 -17.72 6.89 24.73
C ALA A 785 -16.37 6.65 24.02
N PRO A 786 -16.35 6.13 22.78
CA PRO A 786 -15.14 6.06 21.99
C PRO A 786 -14.57 7.47 21.77
N PRO A 787 -13.24 7.59 21.56
CA PRO A 787 -12.63 8.87 21.22
C PRO A 787 -13.30 9.51 20.00
N PRO A 788 -13.40 10.85 19.93
CA PRO A 788 -14.02 11.53 18.77
C PRO A 788 -13.16 11.29 17.52
N VAL A 789 -13.80 10.92 16.42
CA VAL A 789 -13.16 10.69 15.12
C VAL A 789 -12.51 11.98 14.61
N ARG A 790 -11.18 11.92 14.36
CA ARG A 790 -10.49 12.97 13.63
C ARG A 790 -10.74 12.80 12.13
N GLN A 791 -10.87 13.92 11.44
CA GLN A 791 -10.95 13.99 9.99
C GLN A 791 -9.85 14.95 9.50
N SER A 792 -8.69 14.43 9.17
CA SER A 792 -7.53 15.24 8.76
C SER A 792 -7.78 16.03 7.46
N TRP A 793 -8.78 15.63 6.68
CA TRP A 793 -9.18 16.29 5.43
C TRP A 793 -10.16 17.46 5.63
N VAL A 794 -10.67 17.71 6.85
CA VAL A 794 -11.47 18.92 7.17
C VAL A 794 -10.53 20.11 7.32
N ILE A 795 -10.07 20.64 6.18
CA ILE A 795 -9.22 21.82 6.14
C ILE A 795 -10.11 23.05 6.20
N GLY A 796 -10.04 23.77 7.30
CA GLY A 796 -10.45 25.16 7.34
C GLY A 796 -11.62 25.59 8.21
N GLU A 797 -12.11 24.80 9.15
CA GLU A 797 -12.86 25.36 10.27
C GLU A 797 -11.94 25.48 11.49
N ARG A 798 -11.17 26.59 11.59
CA ARG A 798 -10.78 27.06 12.91
C ARG A 798 -12.06 27.21 13.71
N ARG A 799 -12.33 26.28 14.61
CA ARG A 799 -13.24 26.58 15.72
C ARG A 799 -12.66 27.80 16.43
N THR A 800 -13.20 28.96 16.13
CA THR A 800 -13.15 30.08 17.07
C THR A 800 -13.85 29.56 18.32
N ALA A 801 -13.02 29.21 19.32
CA ALA A 801 -13.52 28.94 20.65
C ALA A 801 -14.37 30.14 21.07
N ARG A 802 -15.66 29.96 21.33
CA ARG A 802 -16.48 30.83 22.14
C ARG A 802 -16.48 30.30 23.56
#